data_17298da1bf72b18d6f000ce8ac5bebc7
#
_entry.id   17298da1bf72b18d6f000ce8ac5bebc7
#
_cell.length_a   1.000
_cell.length_b   1.000
_cell.length_c   1.000
_cell.angle_alpha   90.00
_cell.angle_beta   90.00
_cell.angle_gamma   90.00
#
_symmetry.space_group_name_H-M   'P 1'
#
loop_
_entity.id
_entity.type
_entity.pdbx_description
1 polymer ?
#
loop_
_entity_poly.entity_id
_entity_poly.type
_entity_poly.pdbx_seq_one_letter_code
_entity_poly.pdbx_strand_id
1 'polypeptide(L)'
;MTNFYARLYTLALCLLLTSAVSIVFSACRSTDSAVSTTYNRDAIVAIIRQGDWQTQITLAEFEDRYLETRRSAQEARQDSLAAYREFLERYIDFKLKVKDALDKGLDKDPEVLRELREYRNQLAQPYLIEREVYENGIRDLYEKRKYEIDASHILIFVAPDAAPADTQRAYQKIQEALRALQGGAPFDSVARRYSEDPSVAQNGGRLGYFTGGMMVHQFEDAVYAAKVGELYGPFRTRFGYHLVKVWDKRPRTPDIRAAHILVQCGSSADDTLKAYQKIRALYDSLQQGRDFAELARLYSEDPSTASRDGDIGFFGLGRTVKPFEEAAFALKNIGDISPIIRSPFGYHIIKLLDRKMPKSFEEEREELKSMLRRDPEKINAETAKLTARLKKLHGYYENPAAISALYAALDTTAEGYAKLESISPDSVRRMLCFAFAQKRYTIDSLLSYMRTFVGKRKLTEKDLIAYRDSYAQRELIDYETTLLETRYPEFAKLMRDYTDGILLFTVSERTVWNKSNANDSIARAYFDIHRDEFQFGERVQISQIVSSSKSLIEQLREELVEKRRTLDLVSADSVRQARAAIRTALAQLKRGTKDYASKRDSLLRQLSSLKVDDQPRSFEVLAQRYSEKYDTVNGAKVGLFQKGENILADIVFQSEPGSISAPITFEDRYYLIRLDRREPARPKTFEEALPEIYSRYQDEQNRKLEVAWVEALRRKSQIQVFEEVLRSAFYSASPTQTAMTK
;
A
#
# COMPACT_ATOMS: atom_id res chain seq x y z
N MET A 1 -22.41 -3.55 -3.57
CA MET A 1 -21.06 -3.11 -3.14
C MET A 1 -20.99 -1.64 -2.74
N THR A 2 -21.72 -0.73 -3.35
CA THR A 2 -21.74 0.70 -3.01
C THR A 2 -22.25 1.04 -1.60
N ASN A 3 -23.19 0.29 -1.05
CA ASN A 3 -23.67 0.47 0.33
C ASN A 3 -22.70 -0.05 1.42
N PHE A 4 -21.75 -0.92 1.06
CA PHE A 4 -20.79 -1.49 1.99
C PHE A 4 -19.69 -0.51 2.37
N TYR A 5 -19.11 0.19 1.37
CA TYR A 5 -18.09 1.22 1.62
C TYR A 5 -18.67 2.47 2.27
N ALA A 6 -19.91 2.82 2.00
CA ALA A 6 -20.61 3.93 2.66
C ALA A 6 -20.79 3.66 4.17
N ARG A 7 -21.10 2.40 4.57
CA ARG A 7 -21.24 2.02 5.98
C ARG A 7 -19.90 1.96 6.73
N LEU A 8 -18.80 1.51 6.07
CA LEU A 8 -17.45 1.58 6.66
C LEU A 8 -16.95 3.02 6.84
N TYR A 9 -17.24 3.90 5.87
CA TYR A 9 -16.92 5.33 5.97
C TYR A 9 -17.75 6.03 7.05
N THR A 10 -19.02 5.66 7.25
CA THR A 10 -19.85 6.20 8.32
C THR A 10 -19.43 5.69 9.71
N LEU A 11 -18.98 4.45 9.85
CA LEU A 11 -18.43 3.93 11.12
C LEU A 11 -17.12 4.66 11.50
N ALA A 12 -16.24 4.92 10.54
CA ALA A 12 -15.04 5.73 10.73
C ALA A 12 -15.37 7.22 10.93
N LEU A 13 -16.42 7.73 10.25
CA LEU A 13 -16.84 9.14 10.33
C LEU A 13 -17.61 9.46 11.60
N CYS A 14 -18.39 8.54 12.17
CA CYS A 14 -19.04 8.73 13.49
C CYS A 14 -18.04 8.84 14.63
N LEU A 15 -16.82 8.32 14.47
CA LEU A 15 -15.68 8.54 15.39
C LEU A 15 -14.88 9.82 15.07
N LEU A 16 -15.04 10.42 13.85
CA LEU A 16 -14.23 11.55 13.36
C LEU A 16 -14.98 12.89 13.21
N LEU A 17 -16.32 12.93 13.34
CA LEU A 17 -17.11 14.14 13.12
C LEU A 17 -17.33 14.97 14.36
N THR A 18 -16.27 15.44 15.03
CA THR A 18 -16.30 16.69 15.81
C THR A 18 -14.90 17.31 15.91
N SER A 19 -14.36 17.78 14.82
CA SER A 19 -13.17 18.63 14.88
C SER A 19 -13.34 19.84 13.96
N ALA A 20 -13.91 20.90 14.47
CA ALA A 20 -13.64 22.28 14.04
C ALA A 20 -14.29 23.29 15.01
N VAL A 21 -13.64 23.59 16.10
CA VAL A 21 -13.65 24.96 16.68
C VAL A 21 -12.32 25.15 17.39
N SER A 22 -11.40 25.89 16.76
CA SER A 22 -10.19 26.38 17.39
C SER A 22 -10.54 27.63 18.22
N ILE A 23 -10.38 27.54 19.52
CA ILE A 23 -10.31 28.73 20.38
C ILE A 23 -8.97 28.68 21.12
N VAL A 24 -8.16 29.68 20.82
CA VAL A 24 -6.91 30.01 21.53
C VAL A 24 -7.21 30.45 22.93
N PHE A 25 -6.69 29.74 23.93
CA PHE A 25 -6.52 30.30 25.28
C PHE A 25 -5.13 30.06 25.83
N SER A 26 -4.55 31.17 26.24
CA SER A 26 -3.22 31.34 26.83
C SER A 26 -3.09 30.60 28.15
N ALA A 27 -1.95 29.95 28.36
CA ALA A 27 -1.64 29.15 29.53
C ALA A 27 -1.35 30.02 30.76
N CYS A 28 -2.07 29.79 31.85
CA CYS A 28 -1.59 30.07 33.20
C CYS A 28 -1.07 28.77 33.82
N ARG A 29 0.23 28.72 34.10
CA ARG A 29 0.84 27.65 34.92
C ARG A 29 0.48 27.89 36.39
N SER A 30 -0.30 26.98 36.98
CA SER A 30 -0.36 26.80 38.44
C SER A 30 0.51 25.58 38.80
N THR A 31 1.45 25.81 39.68
CA THR A 31 2.27 24.79 40.35
C THR A 31 1.40 24.05 41.35
N ASP A 32 0.96 22.85 41.00
CA ASP A 32 0.34 21.93 41.96
C ASP A 32 1.35 20.86 42.40
N SER A 33 1.37 20.68 43.72
CA SER A 33 2.21 19.73 44.45
C SER A 33 2.01 18.30 43.95
N ALA A 34 3.13 17.64 43.66
CA ALA A 34 3.19 16.27 43.19
C ALA A 34 2.65 15.28 44.24
N VAL A 35 1.47 14.75 44.02
CA VAL A 35 1.03 13.50 44.64
C VAL A 35 1.61 12.36 43.81
N SER A 36 2.51 11.58 44.38
CA SER A 36 3.08 10.36 43.80
C SER A 36 1.98 9.30 43.72
N THR A 37 1.15 9.34 42.70
CA THR A 37 0.30 8.21 42.34
C THR A 37 1.10 7.25 41.48
N THR A 38 1.30 6.04 42.01
CA THR A 38 1.87 4.94 41.21
C THR A 38 1.01 4.73 39.97
N TYR A 39 1.61 4.87 38.76
CA TYR A 39 0.92 4.62 37.51
C TYR A 39 0.45 3.16 37.43
N ASN A 40 -0.86 2.97 37.45
CA ASN A 40 -1.50 1.66 37.43
C ASN A 40 -2.54 1.62 36.31
N ARG A 41 -2.26 0.91 35.23
CA ARG A 41 -3.16 0.79 34.11
C ARG A 41 -4.47 0.04 34.42
N ASP A 42 -4.50 -0.76 35.48
CA ASP A 42 -5.70 -1.47 35.94
C ASP A 42 -6.59 -0.63 36.82
N ALA A 43 -6.15 0.60 37.23
CA ALA A 43 -6.94 1.49 38.02
C ALA A 43 -8.22 1.90 37.31
N ILE A 44 -9.30 2.05 38.04
CA ILE A 44 -10.63 2.35 37.50
C ILE A 44 -10.73 3.88 37.31
N VAL A 45 -11.01 4.31 36.08
CA VAL A 45 -11.25 5.71 35.70
C VAL A 45 -12.73 6.08 35.85
N ALA A 46 -13.64 5.16 35.54
CA ALA A 46 -15.07 5.41 35.74
C ALA A 46 -15.83 4.11 36.04
N ILE A 47 -16.92 4.25 36.81
CA ILE A 47 -17.89 3.19 37.06
C ILE A 47 -19.26 3.70 36.62
N ILE A 48 -19.97 2.87 35.86
CA ILE A 48 -21.33 3.12 35.39
C ILE A 48 -22.24 2.02 35.93
N ARG A 49 -23.33 2.40 36.63
CA ARG A 49 -24.33 1.48 37.20
C ARG A 49 -25.72 1.83 36.68
N GLN A 50 -26.49 0.84 36.30
CA GLN A 50 -27.89 0.97 35.86
C GLN A 50 -28.68 -0.29 36.29
N GLY A 51 -29.48 -0.18 37.36
CA GLY A 51 -30.10 -1.38 37.98
C GLY A 51 -29.03 -2.37 38.43
N ASP A 52 -29.17 -3.64 37.99
CA ASP A 52 -28.20 -4.70 38.30
C ASP A 52 -26.98 -4.71 37.39
N TRP A 53 -27.00 -3.92 36.30
CA TRP A 53 -25.87 -3.83 35.39
C TRP A 53 -24.84 -2.83 35.92
N GLN A 54 -23.57 -3.27 35.91
CA GLN A 54 -22.43 -2.42 36.19
C GLN A 54 -21.32 -2.69 35.18
N THR A 55 -20.65 -1.61 34.76
CA THR A 55 -19.42 -1.70 33.98
C THR A 55 -18.38 -0.73 34.55
N GLN A 56 -17.10 -1.02 34.28
CA GLN A 56 -15.96 -0.20 34.72
C GLN A 56 -15.12 0.12 33.48
N ILE A 57 -14.59 1.32 33.47
CA ILE A 57 -13.60 1.77 32.49
C ILE A 57 -12.27 1.85 33.23
N THR A 58 -11.31 1.01 32.85
CA THR A 58 -9.96 1.06 33.41
C THR A 58 -9.11 2.13 32.72
N LEU A 59 -7.99 2.52 33.36
CA LEU A 59 -7.03 3.42 32.73
C LEU A 59 -6.45 2.84 31.44
N ALA A 60 -6.17 1.53 31.40
CA ALA A 60 -5.75 0.84 30.19
C ALA A 60 -6.77 0.97 29.04
N GLU A 61 -8.05 0.71 29.34
CA GLU A 61 -9.12 0.83 28.34
C GLU A 61 -9.27 2.28 27.86
N PHE A 62 -9.21 3.25 28.77
CA PHE A 62 -9.25 4.68 28.43
C PHE A 62 -8.08 5.07 27.52
N GLU A 63 -6.84 4.74 27.90
CA GLU A 63 -5.64 5.07 27.14
C GLU A 63 -5.65 4.44 25.75
N ASP A 64 -5.99 3.15 25.65
CA ASP A 64 -6.08 2.44 24.37
C ASP A 64 -7.07 3.14 23.43
N ARG A 65 -8.26 3.52 23.95
CA ARG A 65 -9.29 4.21 23.16
C ARG A 65 -8.95 5.65 22.81
N TYR A 66 -8.29 6.36 23.71
CA TYR A 66 -7.84 7.72 23.47
C TYR A 66 -6.77 7.76 22.37
N LEU A 67 -5.84 6.78 22.37
CA LEU A 67 -4.80 6.64 21.35
C LEU A 67 -5.35 6.40 19.95
N GLU A 68 -6.53 5.79 19.80
CA GLU A 68 -7.18 5.65 18.49
C GLU A 68 -7.52 7.02 17.85
N THR A 69 -7.58 8.08 18.64
CA THR A 69 -7.83 9.47 18.21
C THR A 69 -6.57 10.31 18.06
N ARG A 70 -5.38 9.75 18.32
CA ARG A 70 -4.09 10.44 18.30
C ARG A 70 -3.06 9.66 17.48
N ARG A 71 -2.05 10.35 16.99
CA ARG A 71 -0.98 9.71 16.18
C ARG A 71 0.02 8.94 17.04
N SER A 72 0.19 9.32 18.31
CA SER A 72 1.14 8.69 19.21
C SER A 72 0.80 8.94 20.68
N ALA A 73 1.35 8.10 21.58
CA ALA A 73 1.27 8.32 23.01
C ALA A 73 1.97 9.62 23.46
N GLN A 74 2.97 10.09 22.71
CA GLN A 74 3.64 11.36 23.01
C GLN A 74 2.72 12.55 22.73
N GLU A 75 1.95 12.53 21.66
CA GLU A 75 0.92 13.52 21.35
C GLU A 75 -0.18 13.50 22.42
N ALA A 76 -0.69 12.31 22.76
CA ALA A 76 -1.70 12.15 23.81
C ALA A 76 -1.28 12.74 25.16
N ARG A 77 0.00 12.60 25.55
CA ARG A 77 0.54 13.17 26.79
C ARG A 77 0.53 14.70 26.87
N GLN A 78 0.47 15.37 25.73
CA GLN A 78 0.46 16.84 25.66
C GLN A 78 -0.95 17.41 25.84
N ASP A 79 -1.97 16.55 25.78
CA ASP A 79 -3.35 16.96 25.94
C ASP A 79 -3.68 17.34 27.40
N SER A 80 -4.65 18.23 27.56
CA SER A 80 -5.11 18.66 28.85
C SER A 80 -6.02 17.64 29.52
N LEU A 81 -6.12 17.70 30.88
CA LEU A 81 -7.12 16.93 31.63
C LEU A 81 -8.55 17.20 31.14
N ALA A 82 -8.84 18.40 30.65
CA ALA A 82 -10.14 18.75 30.10
C ALA A 82 -10.43 17.94 28.81
N ALA A 83 -9.42 17.75 27.94
CA ALA A 83 -9.55 16.91 26.75
C ALA A 83 -9.78 15.43 27.11
N TYR A 84 -9.07 14.90 28.11
CA TYR A 84 -9.30 13.56 28.65
C TYR A 84 -10.71 13.38 29.17
N ARG A 85 -11.21 14.38 29.94
CA ARG A 85 -12.57 14.38 30.50
C ARG A 85 -13.61 14.40 29.40
N GLU A 86 -13.47 15.27 28.42
CA GLU A 86 -14.39 15.35 27.27
C GLU A 86 -14.46 14.03 26.49
N PHE A 87 -13.32 13.40 26.25
CA PHE A 87 -13.29 12.08 25.63
C PHE A 87 -13.94 11.01 26.51
N LEU A 88 -13.64 10.98 27.81
CA LEU A 88 -14.23 10.03 28.75
C LEU A 88 -15.76 10.16 28.82
N GLU A 89 -16.31 11.39 28.83
CA GLU A 89 -17.76 11.61 28.80
C GLU A 89 -18.39 11.03 27.52
N ARG A 90 -17.77 11.25 26.37
CA ARG A 90 -18.24 10.63 25.09
C ARG A 90 -18.14 9.10 25.13
N TYR A 91 -17.10 8.56 25.75
CA TYR A 91 -16.93 7.14 25.88
C TYR A 91 -17.94 6.51 26.86
N ILE A 92 -18.30 7.22 27.93
CA ILE A 92 -19.39 6.84 28.82
C ILE A 92 -20.73 6.82 28.07
N ASP A 93 -21.02 7.84 27.26
CA ASP A 93 -22.23 7.88 26.42
C ASP A 93 -22.29 6.72 25.42
N PHE A 94 -21.14 6.37 24.82
CA PHE A 94 -21.02 5.18 23.98
C PHE A 94 -21.42 3.91 24.75
N LYS A 95 -20.88 3.67 25.96
CA LYS A 95 -21.21 2.50 26.80
C LYS A 95 -22.70 2.46 27.17
N LEU A 96 -23.30 3.62 27.46
CA LEU A 96 -24.73 3.73 27.77
C LEU A 96 -25.61 3.39 26.54
N LYS A 97 -25.23 3.82 25.36
CA LYS A 97 -25.94 3.50 24.11
C LYS A 97 -25.85 2.01 23.77
N VAL A 98 -24.65 1.40 23.92
CA VAL A 98 -24.49 -0.05 23.76
C VAL A 98 -25.35 -0.82 24.75
N LYS A 99 -25.42 -0.35 26.02
CA LYS A 99 -26.31 -0.94 27.02
C LYS A 99 -27.79 -0.85 26.62
N ASP A 100 -28.22 0.30 26.10
CA ASP A 100 -29.58 0.47 25.60
C ASP A 100 -29.90 -0.48 24.42
N ALA A 101 -28.90 -0.73 23.55
CA ALA A 101 -29.02 -1.73 22.49
C ALA A 101 -29.24 -3.14 23.05
N LEU A 102 -28.48 -3.52 24.08
CA LEU A 102 -28.63 -4.81 24.78
C LEU A 102 -29.99 -4.92 25.47
N ASP A 103 -30.46 -3.85 26.14
CA ASP A 103 -31.78 -3.80 26.79
C ASP A 103 -32.93 -3.96 25.79
N LYS A 104 -32.74 -3.52 24.57
CA LYS A 104 -33.67 -3.69 23.45
C LYS A 104 -33.53 -5.05 22.75
N GLY A 105 -32.59 -5.90 23.19
CA GLY A 105 -32.37 -7.24 22.64
C GLY A 105 -31.76 -7.27 21.25
N LEU A 106 -31.05 -6.17 20.84
CA LEU A 106 -30.44 -6.07 19.52
C LEU A 106 -29.27 -7.04 19.32
N ASP A 107 -28.65 -7.50 20.40
CA ASP A 107 -27.66 -8.58 20.39
C ASP A 107 -28.22 -9.93 19.91
N LYS A 108 -29.54 -10.09 19.92
CA LYS A 108 -30.27 -11.28 19.47
C LYS A 108 -30.96 -11.07 18.13
N ASP A 109 -30.87 -9.87 17.56
CA ASP A 109 -31.47 -9.56 16.26
C ASP A 109 -30.81 -10.41 15.15
N PRO A 110 -31.59 -11.11 14.32
CA PRO A 110 -31.05 -11.98 13.25
C PRO A 110 -30.14 -11.23 12.24
N GLU A 111 -30.43 -9.96 11.95
CA GLU A 111 -29.61 -9.14 11.05
C GLU A 111 -28.28 -8.80 11.69
N VAL A 112 -28.28 -8.35 12.93
CA VAL A 112 -27.07 -8.07 13.70
C VAL A 112 -26.20 -9.32 13.81
N LEU A 113 -26.80 -10.47 14.15
CA LEU A 113 -26.08 -11.74 14.24
C LEU A 113 -25.53 -12.22 12.90
N ARG A 114 -26.22 -11.96 11.80
CA ARG A 114 -25.72 -12.28 10.46
C ARG A 114 -24.54 -11.40 10.11
N GLU A 115 -24.65 -10.10 10.31
CA GLU A 115 -23.59 -9.13 10.04
C GLU A 115 -22.32 -9.43 10.87
N LEU A 116 -22.47 -9.71 12.16
CA LEU A 116 -21.36 -10.11 13.02
C LEU A 116 -20.65 -11.38 12.53
N ARG A 117 -21.43 -12.40 12.08
CA ARG A 117 -20.83 -13.61 11.51
C ARG A 117 -20.08 -13.35 10.21
N GLU A 118 -20.61 -12.50 9.35
CA GLU A 118 -19.96 -12.12 8.09
C GLU A 118 -18.65 -11.41 8.36
N TYR A 119 -18.63 -10.41 9.25
CA TYR A 119 -17.40 -9.71 9.65
C TYR A 119 -16.38 -10.66 10.29
N ARG A 120 -16.83 -11.49 11.22
CA ARG A 120 -15.96 -12.47 11.85
C ARG A 120 -15.29 -13.38 10.83
N ASN A 121 -16.06 -13.92 9.89
CA ASN A 121 -15.53 -14.81 8.85
C ASN A 121 -14.54 -14.10 7.93
N GLN A 122 -14.76 -12.83 7.62
CA GLN A 122 -13.83 -12.02 6.82
C GLN A 122 -12.53 -11.73 7.55
N LEU A 123 -12.57 -11.57 8.86
CA LEU A 123 -11.40 -11.18 9.67
C LEU A 123 -10.60 -12.38 10.19
N ALA A 124 -11.23 -13.52 10.44
CA ALA A 124 -10.65 -14.62 11.19
C ALA A 124 -9.39 -15.21 10.53
N GLN A 125 -9.45 -15.58 9.26
CA GLN A 125 -8.32 -16.17 8.56
C GLN A 125 -7.19 -15.14 8.30
N PRO A 126 -7.47 -13.92 7.80
CA PRO A 126 -6.44 -12.88 7.70
C PRO A 126 -5.75 -12.58 9.02
N TYR A 127 -6.48 -12.50 10.14
CA TYR A 127 -5.92 -12.27 11.46
C TYR A 127 -4.94 -13.39 11.86
N LEU A 128 -5.35 -14.65 11.70
CA LEU A 128 -4.50 -15.81 12.03
C LEU A 128 -3.22 -15.82 11.18
N ILE A 129 -3.35 -15.61 9.88
CA ILE A 129 -2.22 -15.60 8.94
C ILE A 129 -1.29 -14.41 9.23
N GLU A 130 -1.82 -13.23 9.47
CA GLU A 130 -1.00 -12.06 9.83
C GLU A 130 -0.17 -12.35 11.09
N ARG A 131 -0.81 -12.88 12.14
CA ARG A 131 -0.17 -13.13 13.43
C ARG A 131 0.82 -14.31 13.41
N GLU A 132 0.45 -15.41 12.76
CA GLU A 132 1.19 -16.66 12.87
C GLU A 132 2.15 -16.94 11.71
N VAL A 133 1.94 -16.27 10.57
CA VAL A 133 2.80 -16.42 9.39
C VAL A 133 3.61 -15.15 9.15
N TYR A 134 2.93 -14.02 8.95
CA TYR A 134 3.64 -12.77 8.63
C TYR A 134 4.49 -12.29 9.80
N GLU A 135 3.95 -12.18 10.99
CA GLU A 135 4.69 -11.68 12.15
C GLU A 135 5.91 -12.56 12.48
N ASN A 136 5.76 -13.88 12.41
CA ASN A 136 6.88 -14.79 12.62
C ASN A 136 7.93 -14.69 11.50
N GLY A 137 7.50 -14.56 10.24
CA GLY A 137 8.41 -14.38 9.11
C GLY A 137 9.16 -13.04 9.16
N ILE A 138 8.49 -11.96 9.58
CA ILE A 138 9.10 -10.63 9.78
C ILE A 138 10.14 -10.69 10.90
N ARG A 139 9.81 -11.34 12.03
CA ARG A 139 10.75 -11.48 13.17
C ARG A 139 11.97 -12.30 12.79
N ASP A 140 11.78 -13.44 12.10
CA ASP A 140 12.89 -14.25 11.60
C ASP A 140 13.81 -13.43 10.68
N LEU A 141 13.23 -12.66 9.77
CA LEU A 141 13.98 -11.79 8.86
C LEU A 141 14.72 -10.68 9.61
N TYR A 142 14.08 -10.04 10.59
CA TYR A 142 14.71 -9.03 11.44
C TYR A 142 15.88 -9.60 12.24
N GLU A 143 15.71 -10.77 12.86
CA GLU A 143 16.79 -11.41 13.63
C GLU A 143 17.99 -11.74 12.74
N LYS A 144 17.77 -12.20 11.49
CA LYS A 144 18.82 -12.39 10.50
C LYS A 144 19.49 -11.05 10.12
N ARG A 145 18.71 -9.98 9.95
CA ARG A 145 19.26 -8.66 9.60
C ARG A 145 20.09 -8.00 10.69
N LYS A 146 20.06 -8.48 11.92
CA LYS A 146 20.99 -8.04 12.98
C LYS A 146 22.45 -8.41 12.69
N TYR A 147 22.67 -9.36 11.79
CA TYR A 147 23.99 -9.88 11.48
C TYR A 147 24.28 -9.82 9.98
N GLU A 148 25.54 -9.72 9.66
CA GLU A 148 26.13 -9.91 8.34
C GLU A 148 26.96 -11.19 8.34
N ILE A 149 26.85 -11.97 7.28
CA ILE A 149 27.57 -13.23 7.13
C ILE A 149 28.42 -13.17 5.87
N ASP A 150 29.72 -13.46 6.01
CA ASP A 150 30.63 -13.73 4.89
C ASP A 150 30.64 -15.22 4.60
N ALA A 151 30.23 -15.61 3.40
CA ALA A 151 30.15 -16.99 3.02
C ALA A 151 30.64 -17.24 1.58
N SER A 152 31.01 -18.50 1.35
CA SER A 152 31.21 -19.05 0.00
C SER A 152 30.21 -20.14 -0.29
N HIS A 153 29.84 -20.32 -1.57
CA HIS A 153 28.98 -21.41 -1.98
C HIS A 153 29.44 -22.13 -3.24
N ILE A 154 28.94 -23.36 -3.40
CA ILE A 154 28.99 -24.15 -4.63
C ILE A 154 27.56 -24.48 -5.00
N LEU A 155 27.18 -24.20 -6.23
CA LEU A 155 25.83 -24.49 -6.78
C LEU A 155 25.98 -25.56 -7.88
N ILE A 156 25.17 -26.60 -7.79
CA ILE A 156 24.90 -27.53 -8.89
C ILE A 156 23.44 -27.31 -9.30
N PHE A 157 23.26 -26.77 -10.49
CA PHE A 157 21.93 -26.38 -10.99
C PHE A 157 21.04 -27.59 -11.22
N VAL A 158 19.83 -27.55 -10.73
CA VAL A 158 18.75 -28.48 -11.07
C VAL A 158 17.40 -27.81 -10.89
N ALA A 159 16.60 -27.79 -11.93
CA ALA A 159 15.29 -27.16 -11.90
C ALA A 159 14.37 -27.82 -10.85
N PRO A 160 13.42 -27.07 -10.27
CA PRO A 160 12.49 -27.63 -9.27
C PRO A 160 11.68 -28.83 -9.78
N ASP A 161 11.32 -28.83 -11.05
CA ASP A 161 10.52 -29.84 -11.75
C ASP A 161 11.37 -30.84 -12.57
N ALA A 162 12.69 -30.84 -12.37
CA ALA A 162 13.59 -31.73 -13.10
C ALA A 162 13.26 -33.22 -12.86
N ALA A 163 13.50 -34.04 -13.89
CA ALA A 163 13.29 -35.46 -13.81
C ALA A 163 14.14 -36.10 -12.65
N PRO A 164 13.66 -37.18 -12.04
CA PRO A 164 14.38 -37.85 -10.94
C PRO A 164 15.84 -38.19 -11.28
N ALA A 165 16.11 -38.63 -12.51
CA ALA A 165 17.45 -38.95 -12.98
C ALA A 165 18.38 -37.73 -13.01
N ASP A 166 17.87 -36.55 -13.40
CA ASP A 166 18.63 -35.31 -13.43
C ASP A 166 18.89 -34.79 -12.01
N THR A 167 17.89 -34.87 -11.13
CA THR A 167 18.02 -34.58 -9.73
C THR A 167 19.09 -35.46 -9.06
N GLN A 168 19.09 -36.75 -9.39
CA GLN A 168 20.07 -37.68 -8.85
C GLN A 168 21.50 -37.38 -9.34
N ARG A 169 21.66 -37.05 -10.64
CA ARG A 169 22.96 -36.63 -11.21
C ARG A 169 23.49 -35.37 -10.54
N ALA A 170 22.64 -34.37 -10.35
CA ALA A 170 23.02 -33.13 -9.66
C ALA A 170 23.44 -33.42 -8.21
N TYR A 171 22.69 -34.28 -7.52
CA TYR A 171 23.03 -34.69 -6.15
C TYR A 171 24.35 -35.44 -6.07
N GLN A 172 24.64 -36.34 -7.01
CA GLN A 172 25.93 -37.04 -7.08
C GLN A 172 27.08 -36.06 -7.29
N LYS A 173 26.92 -35.09 -8.20
CA LYS A 173 27.95 -34.08 -8.48
C LYS A 173 28.23 -33.18 -7.27
N ILE A 174 27.20 -32.76 -6.51
CA ILE A 174 27.43 -31.97 -5.29
C ILE A 174 28.09 -32.79 -4.19
N GLN A 175 27.79 -34.11 -4.11
CA GLN A 175 28.46 -35.03 -3.20
C GLN A 175 29.96 -35.24 -3.53
N GLU A 176 30.35 -35.21 -4.82
CA GLU A 176 31.76 -35.23 -5.23
C GLU A 176 32.50 -33.97 -4.76
N ALA A 177 31.86 -32.80 -4.95
CA ALA A 177 32.40 -31.54 -4.43
C ALA A 177 32.56 -31.57 -2.90
N LEU A 178 31.54 -32.10 -2.19
CA LEU A 178 31.60 -32.26 -0.73
C LEU A 178 32.80 -33.14 -0.29
N ARG A 179 32.97 -34.29 -0.93
CA ARG A 179 34.10 -35.19 -0.65
C ARG A 179 35.45 -34.53 -0.90
N ALA A 180 35.57 -33.74 -1.98
CA ALA A 180 36.79 -33.00 -2.26
C ALA A 180 37.12 -31.97 -1.17
N LEU A 181 36.11 -31.26 -0.67
CA LEU A 181 36.25 -30.28 0.42
C LEU A 181 36.59 -30.97 1.74
N GLN A 182 35.94 -32.09 2.05
CA GLN A 182 36.25 -32.92 3.24
C GLN A 182 37.66 -33.53 3.19
N GLY A 183 38.15 -33.79 1.98
CA GLY A 183 39.55 -34.21 1.74
C GLY A 183 40.59 -33.10 1.85
N GLY A 184 40.18 -31.87 2.22
CA GLY A 184 41.09 -30.74 2.47
C GLY A 184 41.39 -29.88 1.23
N ALA A 185 40.74 -30.11 0.09
CA ALA A 185 40.93 -29.24 -1.08
C ALA A 185 40.46 -27.79 -0.79
N PRO A 186 41.18 -26.76 -1.30
CA PRO A 186 40.78 -25.37 -1.13
C PRO A 186 39.37 -25.11 -1.72
N PHE A 187 38.55 -24.36 -1.00
CA PHE A 187 37.15 -24.11 -1.39
C PHE A 187 37.03 -23.49 -2.76
N ASP A 188 37.80 -22.47 -3.06
CA ASP A 188 37.80 -21.74 -4.34
C ASP A 188 38.16 -22.66 -5.52
N SER A 189 39.10 -23.56 -5.33
CA SER A 189 39.52 -24.54 -6.34
C SER A 189 38.40 -25.54 -6.63
N VAL A 190 37.72 -26.03 -5.60
CA VAL A 190 36.57 -26.94 -5.73
C VAL A 190 35.40 -26.19 -6.33
N ALA A 191 35.13 -24.94 -5.91
CA ALA A 191 34.08 -24.09 -6.46
C ALA A 191 34.29 -23.87 -7.97
N ARG A 192 35.49 -23.46 -8.40
CA ARG A 192 35.81 -23.29 -9.85
C ARG A 192 35.65 -24.56 -10.66
N ARG A 193 35.87 -25.71 -10.05
CA ARG A 193 35.76 -27.02 -10.73
C ARG A 193 34.33 -27.53 -10.86
N TYR A 194 33.52 -27.33 -9.84
CA TYR A 194 32.20 -27.98 -9.73
C TYR A 194 31.01 -27.01 -9.81
N SER A 195 31.17 -25.77 -9.36
CA SER A 195 30.03 -24.84 -9.30
C SER A 195 29.60 -24.40 -10.67
N GLU A 196 28.29 -24.34 -10.82
CA GLU A 196 27.60 -23.86 -12.03
C GLU A 196 27.07 -22.42 -11.85
N ASP A 197 27.41 -21.74 -10.77
CA ASP A 197 27.13 -20.32 -10.58
C ASP A 197 28.00 -19.49 -11.56
N PRO A 198 27.39 -18.65 -12.40
CA PRO A 198 28.12 -17.84 -13.39
C PRO A 198 29.22 -16.95 -12.77
N SER A 199 29.07 -16.52 -11.52
CA SER A 199 30.03 -15.65 -10.85
C SER A 199 31.30 -16.36 -10.36
N VAL A 200 31.28 -17.69 -10.32
CA VAL A 200 32.38 -18.50 -9.76
C VAL A 200 33.73 -18.26 -10.45
N ALA A 201 33.73 -17.98 -11.74
CA ALA A 201 34.94 -17.69 -12.52
C ALA A 201 35.69 -16.47 -11.95
N GLN A 202 34.95 -15.48 -11.43
CA GLN A 202 35.48 -14.23 -10.90
C GLN A 202 35.78 -14.31 -9.40
N ASN A 203 34.84 -14.88 -8.62
CA ASN A 203 34.88 -14.82 -7.15
C ASN A 203 35.30 -16.11 -6.47
N GLY A 204 35.53 -17.24 -7.19
CA GLY A 204 35.85 -18.52 -6.60
C GLY A 204 34.76 -19.05 -5.65
N GLY A 205 33.51 -18.64 -5.88
CA GLY A 205 32.35 -18.97 -5.07
C GLY A 205 32.16 -18.09 -3.83
N ARG A 206 33.01 -17.07 -3.59
CA ARG A 206 32.89 -16.18 -2.42
C ARG A 206 31.84 -15.09 -2.68
N LEU A 207 30.82 -15.04 -1.83
CA LEU A 207 29.72 -14.07 -1.92
C LEU A 207 30.08 -12.72 -1.24
N GLY A 208 31.00 -12.78 -0.23
CA GLY A 208 31.26 -11.67 0.68
C GLY A 208 30.16 -11.55 1.73
N TYR A 209 30.14 -10.40 2.42
CA TYR A 209 29.13 -10.14 3.43
C TYR A 209 27.77 -9.86 2.81
N PHE A 210 26.74 -10.44 3.39
CA PHE A 210 25.33 -10.18 3.10
C PHE A 210 24.50 -10.30 4.37
N THR A 211 23.30 -9.76 4.37
CA THR A 211 22.36 -9.79 5.49
C THR A 211 21.01 -10.39 5.07
N GLY A 212 20.13 -10.63 6.03
CA GLY A 212 18.81 -11.23 5.77
C GLY A 212 17.98 -10.45 4.74
N GLY A 213 17.33 -11.20 3.84
CA GLY A 213 16.53 -10.68 2.75
C GLY A 213 17.28 -10.39 1.44
N MET A 214 18.59 -10.69 1.39
CA MET A 214 19.41 -10.54 0.17
C MET A 214 19.48 -11.79 -0.67
N MET A 215 19.25 -12.97 -0.07
CA MET A 215 19.30 -14.27 -0.73
C MET A 215 17.95 -14.98 -0.65
N VAL A 216 17.77 -16.08 -1.38
CA VAL A 216 16.57 -16.92 -1.21
C VAL A 216 16.52 -17.53 0.18
N HIS A 217 15.34 -17.61 0.78
CA HIS A 217 15.19 -17.94 2.20
C HIS A 217 15.82 -19.29 2.58
N GLN A 218 15.73 -20.33 1.73
CA GLN A 218 16.35 -21.64 2.02
C GLN A 218 17.88 -21.54 2.13
N PHE A 219 18.49 -20.67 1.31
CA PHE A 219 19.94 -20.41 1.37
C PHE A 219 20.28 -19.64 2.66
N GLU A 220 19.52 -18.62 2.99
CA GLU A 220 19.70 -17.87 4.23
C GLU A 220 19.51 -18.76 5.46
N ASP A 221 18.46 -19.57 5.51
CA ASP A 221 18.21 -20.49 6.63
C ASP A 221 19.40 -21.41 6.87
N ALA A 222 20.00 -21.95 5.79
CA ALA A 222 21.18 -22.81 5.87
C ALA A 222 22.42 -22.05 6.37
N VAL A 223 22.68 -20.85 5.81
CA VAL A 223 23.88 -20.08 6.16
C VAL A 223 23.80 -19.52 7.58
N TYR A 224 22.60 -19.04 8.01
CA TYR A 224 22.43 -18.52 9.38
C TYR A 224 22.42 -19.61 10.45
N ALA A 225 22.10 -20.88 10.09
CA ALA A 225 22.18 -22.03 10.97
C ALA A 225 23.62 -22.59 11.09
N ALA A 226 24.45 -22.41 10.06
CA ALA A 226 25.83 -22.90 10.05
C ALA A 226 26.73 -22.08 10.99
N LYS A 227 27.71 -22.76 11.60
CA LYS A 227 28.75 -22.11 12.43
C LYS A 227 29.86 -21.54 11.56
N VAL A 228 30.54 -20.51 12.09
CA VAL A 228 31.73 -19.96 11.45
C VAL A 228 32.80 -21.07 11.29
N GLY A 229 33.35 -21.18 10.09
CA GLY A 229 34.30 -22.24 9.69
C GLY A 229 33.63 -23.53 9.21
N GLU A 230 32.34 -23.73 9.44
CA GLU A 230 31.60 -24.95 9.09
C GLU A 230 31.29 -25.02 7.59
N LEU A 231 31.44 -26.24 7.04
CA LEU A 231 30.95 -26.63 5.74
C LEU A 231 29.55 -27.24 5.92
N TYR A 232 28.53 -26.58 5.38
CA TYR A 232 27.13 -26.97 5.55
C TYR A 232 26.51 -27.37 4.22
N GLY A 233 25.69 -28.39 4.26
CA GLY A 233 24.99 -28.96 3.09
C GLY A 233 25.39 -30.39 2.77
N PRO A 234 24.94 -30.97 1.63
CA PRO A 234 24.17 -30.29 0.59
C PRO A 234 22.70 -30.02 0.98
N PHE A 235 22.20 -28.88 0.62
CA PHE A 235 20.78 -28.52 0.73
C PHE A 235 20.23 -27.99 -0.61
N ARG A 236 18.91 -27.99 -0.76
CA ARG A 236 18.26 -27.64 -2.03
C ARG A 236 17.53 -26.29 -1.95
N THR A 237 17.66 -25.47 -3.00
CA THR A 237 16.84 -24.31 -3.28
C THR A 237 16.16 -24.48 -4.64
N ARG A 238 15.40 -23.49 -5.09
CA ARG A 238 14.85 -23.46 -6.47
C ARG A 238 15.92 -23.46 -7.56
N PHE A 239 17.15 -23.10 -7.24
CA PHE A 239 18.26 -23.10 -8.21
C PHE A 239 18.97 -24.45 -8.29
N GLY A 240 18.91 -25.27 -7.27
CA GLY A 240 19.60 -26.57 -7.25
C GLY A 240 20.17 -26.91 -5.88
N TYR A 241 21.21 -27.73 -5.88
CA TYR A 241 21.92 -28.15 -4.67
C TYR A 241 23.06 -27.22 -4.33
N HIS A 242 23.18 -26.87 -3.05
CA HIS A 242 24.21 -25.98 -2.53
C HIS A 242 25.08 -26.65 -1.48
N LEU A 243 26.35 -26.29 -1.46
CA LEU A 243 27.24 -26.38 -0.32
C LEU A 243 27.65 -24.96 0.06
N VAL A 244 27.70 -24.65 1.35
CA VAL A 244 28.15 -23.34 1.84
C VAL A 244 29.22 -23.50 2.89
N LYS A 245 30.16 -22.55 2.96
CA LYS A 245 31.11 -22.39 4.04
C LYS A 245 31.01 -20.96 4.56
N VAL A 246 30.72 -20.83 5.85
CA VAL A 246 30.67 -19.55 6.55
C VAL A 246 32.09 -19.20 7.01
N TRP A 247 32.56 -18.01 6.63
CA TRP A 247 33.88 -17.52 6.99
C TRP A 247 33.85 -16.62 8.21
N ASP A 248 32.80 -15.77 8.31
CA ASP A 248 32.63 -14.83 9.41
C ASP A 248 31.15 -14.49 9.63
N LYS A 249 30.83 -14.11 10.86
CA LYS A 249 29.51 -13.60 11.26
C LYS A 249 29.72 -12.42 12.20
N ARG A 250 29.25 -11.25 11.84
CA ARG A 250 29.40 -10.03 12.62
C ARG A 250 28.07 -9.29 12.80
N PRO A 251 27.93 -8.39 13.80
CA PRO A 251 26.81 -7.49 13.87
C PRO A 251 26.68 -6.66 12.59
N ARG A 252 25.44 -6.34 12.20
CA ARG A 252 25.18 -5.55 11.00
C ARG A 252 25.88 -4.20 11.05
N THR A 253 26.60 -3.90 10.00
CA THR A 253 27.24 -2.61 9.82
C THR A 253 26.17 -1.52 9.62
N PRO A 254 26.29 -0.33 10.26
CA PRO A 254 25.41 0.81 10.01
C PRO A 254 25.37 1.19 8.54
N ASP A 255 24.20 1.60 8.03
CA ASP A 255 24.13 2.21 6.70
C ASP A 255 24.97 3.49 6.69
N ILE A 256 25.70 3.74 5.60
CA ILE A 256 26.58 4.90 5.46
C ILE A 256 26.08 5.84 4.37
N ARG A 257 26.28 7.14 4.55
CA ARG A 257 26.17 8.15 3.51
C ARG A 257 27.57 8.52 3.07
N ALA A 258 27.82 8.41 1.77
CA ALA A 258 29.12 8.73 1.22
C ALA A 258 29.01 9.63 -0.01
N ALA A 259 30.09 10.35 -0.27
CA ALA A 259 30.29 11.03 -1.53
C ALA A 259 31.46 10.40 -2.28
N HIS A 260 31.45 10.49 -3.61
CA HIS A 260 32.53 10.02 -4.43
C HIS A 260 32.94 10.97 -5.55
N ILE A 261 34.20 10.82 -5.97
CA ILE A 261 34.73 11.39 -7.22
C ILE A 261 35.02 10.20 -8.13
N LEU A 262 34.42 10.15 -9.30
CA LEU A 262 34.64 9.14 -10.33
C LEU A 262 35.49 9.74 -11.48
N VAL A 263 36.50 9.02 -11.92
CA VAL A 263 37.15 9.19 -13.21
C VAL A 263 37.00 7.92 -14.01
N GLN A 264 36.27 7.97 -15.11
CA GLN A 264 35.97 6.80 -15.95
C GLN A 264 37.22 6.29 -16.65
N CYS A 265 37.30 4.97 -16.81
CA CYS A 265 38.38 4.34 -17.57
C CYS A 265 37.90 4.02 -18.98
N GLY A 266 38.65 4.46 -20.00
CA GLY A 266 38.45 3.94 -21.34
C GLY A 266 38.92 2.48 -21.51
N SER A 267 38.71 1.94 -22.70
CA SER A 267 39.02 0.55 -23.01
C SER A 267 40.51 0.25 -23.27
N SER A 268 41.32 1.28 -23.54
CA SER A 268 42.74 1.12 -23.80
C SER A 268 43.59 1.24 -22.54
N ALA A 269 44.81 0.66 -22.57
CA ALA A 269 45.78 0.81 -21.47
C ALA A 269 46.18 2.26 -21.27
N ASP A 270 46.30 3.06 -22.35
CA ASP A 270 46.64 4.46 -22.32
C ASP A 270 45.54 5.30 -21.64
N ASP A 271 44.28 5.03 -21.97
CA ASP A 271 43.13 5.69 -21.32
C ASP A 271 43.07 5.37 -19.83
N THR A 272 43.35 4.12 -19.47
CA THR A 272 43.43 3.69 -18.06
C THR A 272 44.51 4.42 -17.30
N LEU A 273 45.69 4.61 -17.93
CA LEU A 273 46.82 5.36 -17.34
C LEU A 273 46.43 6.83 -17.15
N LYS A 274 45.85 7.47 -18.15
CA LYS A 274 45.39 8.88 -18.08
C LYS A 274 44.33 9.05 -16.98
N ALA A 275 43.36 8.13 -16.88
CA ALA A 275 42.37 8.15 -15.82
C ALA A 275 43.01 8.03 -14.42
N TYR A 276 44.01 7.14 -14.26
CA TYR A 276 44.73 7.01 -13.00
C TYR A 276 45.52 8.28 -12.66
N GLN A 277 46.19 8.88 -13.62
CA GLN A 277 46.93 10.15 -13.41
C GLN A 277 45.98 11.28 -12.99
N LYS A 278 44.81 11.38 -13.61
CA LYS A 278 43.79 12.36 -13.26
C LYS A 278 43.26 12.16 -11.84
N ILE A 279 42.82 10.93 -11.47
CA ILE A 279 42.32 10.67 -10.13
C ILE A 279 43.40 10.82 -9.06
N ARG A 280 44.66 10.51 -9.39
CA ARG A 280 45.81 10.71 -8.51
C ARG A 280 46.07 12.20 -8.22
N ALA A 281 46.01 13.07 -9.21
CA ALA A 281 46.13 14.50 -9.02
C ALA A 281 45.02 15.09 -8.15
N LEU A 282 43.79 14.56 -8.29
CA LEU A 282 42.65 14.92 -7.43
C LEU A 282 42.87 14.44 -5.99
N TYR A 283 43.36 13.21 -5.81
CA TYR A 283 43.71 12.68 -4.50
C TYR A 283 44.78 13.49 -3.80
N ASP A 284 45.87 13.85 -4.51
CA ASP A 284 46.94 14.70 -3.98
C ASP A 284 46.43 16.09 -3.60
N SER A 285 45.49 16.65 -4.37
CA SER A 285 44.82 17.92 -4.05
C SER A 285 43.97 17.83 -2.76
N LEU A 286 43.26 16.69 -2.54
CA LEU A 286 42.54 16.44 -1.30
C LEU A 286 43.48 16.32 -0.10
N GLN A 287 44.65 15.68 -0.28
CA GLN A 287 45.67 15.57 0.79
C GLN A 287 46.29 16.95 1.13
N GLN A 288 46.27 17.90 0.19
CA GLN A 288 46.66 19.30 0.41
C GLN A 288 45.56 20.18 1.00
N GLY A 289 44.40 19.59 1.34
CA GLY A 289 43.30 20.26 2.02
C GLY A 289 42.25 20.93 1.11
N ARG A 290 42.27 20.64 -0.20
CA ARG A 290 41.20 21.14 -1.08
C ARG A 290 39.88 20.49 -0.72
N ASP A 291 38.79 21.27 -0.92
CA ASP A 291 37.44 20.80 -0.58
C ASP A 291 36.95 19.66 -1.49
N PHE A 292 36.44 18.58 -0.87
CA PHE A 292 35.98 17.40 -1.60
C PHE A 292 34.76 17.69 -2.46
N ALA A 293 33.81 18.48 -1.95
CA ALA A 293 32.59 18.83 -2.67
C ALA A 293 32.87 19.65 -3.92
N GLU A 294 33.83 20.62 -3.80
CA GLU A 294 34.28 21.40 -4.94
C GLU A 294 34.88 20.51 -6.03
N LEU A 295 35.81 19.61 -5.64
CA LEU A 295 36.47 18.72 -6.59
C LEU A 295 35.50 17.74 -7.22
N ALA A 296 34.53 17.25 -6.46
CA ALA A 296 33.47 16.36 -6.98
C ALA A 296 32.61 17.08 -8.05
N ARG A 297 32.18 18.31 -7.77
CA ARG A 297 31.41 19.12 -8.75
C ARG A 297 32.16 19.42 -10.02
N LEU A 298 33.46 19.72 -9.91
CA LEU A 298 34.26 20.17 -11.05
C LEU A 298 34.83 19.04 -11.90
N TYR A 299 35.15 17.89 -11.28
CA TYR A 299 35.96 16.87 -11.92
C TYR A 299 35.39 15.45 -11.89
N SER A 300 34.33 15.18 -11.11
CA SER A 300 33.69 13.88 -11.13
C SER A 300 32.99 13.66 -12.45
N GLU A 301 33.20 12.47 -13.02
CA GLU A 301 32.61 12.05 -14.29
C GLU A 301 31.33 11.19 -14.05
N ASP A 302 30.79 11.22 -12.83
CA ASP A 302 29.45 10.70 -12.54
C ASP A 302 28.42 11.84 -12.58
N PRO A 303 27.64 11.98 -13.68
CA PRO A 303 26.70 13.09 -13.83
C PRO A 303 25.53 13.01 -12.81
N SER A 304 25.27 11.82 -12.25
CA SER A 304 24.18 11.62 -11.30
C SER A 304 24.47 12.20 -9.91
N THR A 305 25.74 12.32 -9.54
CA THR A 305 26.18 12.77 -8.21
C THR A 305 27.04 14.03 -8.22
N ALA A 306 27.73 14.34 -9.32
CA ALA A 306 28.62 15.49 -9.40
C ALA A 306 27.94 16.81 -9.00
N SER A 307 26.72 17.07 -9.47
CA SER A 307 25.94 18.28 -9.12
C SER A 307 25.49 18.34 -7.66
N ARG A 308 25.61 17.24 -6.93
CA ARG A 308 25.28 17.09 -5.50
C ARG A 308 26.54 16.83 -4.67
N ASP A 309 27.67 17.42 -5.04
CA ASP A 309 28.94 17.31 -4.31
C ASP A 309 29.51 15.87 -4.27
N GLY A 310 29.10 15.04 -5.21
CA GLY A 310 29.42 13.62 -5.27
C GLY A 310 28.58 12.73 -4.34
N ASP A 311 27.58 13.28 -3.63
CA ASP A 311 26.76 12.59 -2.64
C ASP A 311 25.87 11.54 -3.29
N ILE A 312 26.08 10.26 -2.91
CA ILE A 312 25.29 9.11 -3.37
C ILE A 312 24.13 8.76 -2.42
N GLY A 313 23.99 9.48 -1.30
CA GLY A 313 22.99 9.21 -0.27
C GLY A 313 23.38 8.07 0.66
N PHE A 314 22.43 7.64 1.50
CA PHE A 314 22.60 6.49 2.37
C PHE A 314 22.48 5.17 1.60
N PHE A 315 23.38 4.23 1.90
CA PHE A 315 23.32 2.87 1.37
C PHE A 315 23.87 1.86 2.38
N GLY A 316 23.32 0.65 2.32
CA GLY A 316 23.77 -0.53 3.03
C GLY A 316 24.51 -1.50 2.09
N LEU A 317 24.83 -2.67 2.61
CA LEU A 317 25.49 -3.74 1.84
C LEU A 317 24.69 -4.18 0.61
N GLY A 318 25.40 -4.53 -0.47
CA GLY A 318 24.80 -5.04 -1.71
C GLY A 318 24.15 -3.97 -2.59
N ARG A 319 24.31 -2.69 -2.28
CA ARG A 319 23.75 -1.58 -3.05
C ARG A 319 24.70 -0.96 -4.06
N THR A 320 26.01 -1.21 -3.89
CA THR A 320 27.07 -0.70 -4.76
C THR A 320 27.97 -1.85 -5.23
N VAL A 321 28.83 -1.57 -6.21
CA VAL A 321 29.78 -2.58 -6.68
C VAL A 321 30.81 -2.90 -5.60
N LYS A 322 31.19 -4.17 -5.48
CA LYS A 322 31.97 -4.70 -4.36
C LYS A 322 33.25 -3.93 -4.04
N PRO A 323 34.13 -3.55 -4.99
CA PRO A 323 35.34 -2.78 -4.66
C PRO A 323 35.02 -1.40 -4.05
N PHE A 324 33.94 -0.76 -4.48
CA PHE A 324 33.46 0.49 -3.92
C PHE A 324 32.91 0.31 -2.51
N GLU A 325 32.07 -0.71 -2.34
CA GLU A 325 31.46 -1.06 -1.07
C GLU A 325 32.48 -1.33 0.01
N GLU A 326 33.44 -2.24 -0.28
CA GLU A 326 34.50 -2.59 0.67
C GLU A 326 35.31 -1.36 1.12
N ALA A 327 35.66 -0.48 0.19
CA ALA A 327 36.39 0.73 0.52
C ALA A 327 35.58 1.74 1.32
N ALA A 328 34.29 1.91 0.99
CA ALA A 328 33.41 2.84 1.68
C ALA A 328 33.15 2.41 3.14
N PHE A 329 32.87 1.11 3.36
CA PHE A 329 32.64 0.56 4.70
C PHE A 329 33.91 0.42 5.55
N ALA A 330 35.11 0.42 4.95
CA ALA A 330 36.39 0.43 5.66
C ALA A 330 36.70 1.81 6.31
N LEU A 331 36.07 2.89 5.85
CA LEU A 331 36.22 4.23 6.46
C LEU A 331 35.63 4.23 7.87
N LYS A 332 36.35 4.78 8.85
CA LYS A 332 35.97 4.70 10.27
C LYS A 332 35.25 5.95 10.78
N ASN A 333 35.74 7.11 10.42
CA ASN A 333 35.26 8.39 10.95
C ASN A 333 34.55 9.20 9.86
N ILE A 334 33.54 9.98 10.24
CA ILE A 334 32.92 10.95 9.34
C ILE A 334 34.01 11.92 8.88
N GLY A 335 34.10 12.11 7.56
CA GLY A 335 35.14 12.92 6.92
C GLY A 335 36.31 12.13 6.36
N ASP A 336 36.52 10.86 6.76
CA ASP A 336 37.57 10.00 6.22
C ASP A 336 37.43 9.85 4.70
N ILE A 337 38.59 9.82 4.02
CA ILE A 337 38.69 9.65 2.55
C ILE A 337 39.40 8.34 2.24
N SER A 338 38.85 7.56 1.31
CA SER A 338 39.42 6.28 0.89
C SER A 338 40.72 6.46 0.10
N PRO A 339 41.58 5.44 0.05
CA PRO A 339 42.55 5.33 -1.03
C PRO A 339 41.87 5.37 -2.42
N ILE A 340 42.63 5.56 -3.48
CA ILE A 340 42.12 5.40 -4.84
C ILE A 340 41.76 3.93 -5.05
N ILE A 341 40.52 3.67 -5.42
CA ILE A 341 40.04 2.32 -5.72
C ILE A 341 39.63 2.21 -7.19
N ARG A 342 39.65 1.00 -7.73
CA ARG A 342 39.20 0.70 -9.08
C ARG A 342 37.93 -0.14 -9.06
N SER A 343 36.93 0.28 -9.84
CA SER A 343 35.70 -0.46 -10.09
C SER A 343 35.52 -0.72 -11.60
N PRO A 344 34.49 -1.46 -12.02
CA PRO A 344 34.12 -1.55 -13.44
C PRO A 344 33.79 -0.21 -14.10
N PHE A 345 33.46 0.82 -13.33
CA PHE A 345 33.11 2.15 -13.84
C PHE A 345 34.35 3.08 -13.99
N GLY A 346 35.47 2.77 -13.33
CA GLY A 346 36.63 3.61 -13.32
C GLY A 346 37.34 3.68 -11.98
N TYR A 347 38.09 4.75 -11.76
CA TYR A 347 38.76 5.03 -10.48
C TYR A 347 37.88 5.94 -9.61
N HIS A 348 37.84 5.65 -8.31
CA HIS A 348 37.08 6.42 -7.34
C HIS A 348 37.93 6.86 -6.15
N ILE A 349 37.54 7.99 -5.59
CA ILE A 349 37.90 8.43 -4.23
C ILE A 349 36.55 8.59 -3.49
N ILE A 350 36.44 8.02 -2.29
CA ILE A 350 35.21 7.99 -1.50
C ILE A 350 35.42 8.78 -0.21
N LYS A 351 34.45 9.60 0.18
CA LYS A 351 34.42 10.29 1.47
C LYS A 351 33.21 9.85 2.28
N LEU A 352 33.41 9.47 3.54
CA LEU A 352 32.32 9.17 4.46
C LEU A 352 31.67 10.45 4.96
N LEU A 353 30.37 10.62 4.74
CA LEU A 353 29.60 11.79 5.14
C LEU A 353 28.82 11.59 6.43
N ASP A 354 28.24 10.39 6.63
CA ASP A 354 27.38 10.10 7.80
C ASP A 354 27.23 8.58 8.00
N ARG A 355 26.74 8.17 9.19
CA ARG A 355 26.40 6.77 9.55
C ARG A 355 25.05 6.74 10.22
N LYS A 356 24.19 5.82 9.79
CA LYS A 356 22.87 5.61 10.36
C LYS A 356 22.80 4.22 10.99
N MET A 357 22.63 4.19 12.31
CA MET A 357 22.48 2.93 13.04
C MET A 357 21.32 2.10 12.50
N PRO A 358 21.41 0.76 12.56
CA PRO A 358 20.29 -0.11 12.20
C PRO A 358 19.02 0.30 12.96
N LYS A 359 17.90 0.28 12.26
CA LYS A 359 16.60 0.63 12.81
C LYS A 359 16.12 -0.43 13.80
N SER A 360 15.26 -0.03 14.72
CA SER A 360 14.52 -0.94 15.58
C SER A 360 13.55 -1.83 14.77
N PHE A 361 13.07 -2.90 15.38
CA PHE A 361 12.08 -3.80 14.76
C PHE A 361 10.84 -3.02 14.29
N GLU A 362 10.32 -2.11 15.12
CA GLU A 362 9.12 -1.35 14.79
C GLU A 362 9.35 -0.38 13.61
N GLU A 363 10.54 0.22 13.51
CA GLU A 363 10.89 1.10 12.39
C GLU A 363 11.13 0.37 11.07
N GLU A 364 11.59 -0.91 11.11
CA GLU A 364 11.81 -1.74 9.91
C GLU A 364 10.56 -2.56 9.52
N ARG A 365 9.57 -2.68 10.38
CA ARG A 365 8.46 -3.63 10.27
C ARG A 365 7.75 -3.60 8.92
N GLU A 366 7.38 -2.42 8.43
CA GLU A 366 6.69 -2.31 7.13
C GLU A 366 7.59 -2.63 5.94
N GLU A 367 8.87 -2.28 6.01
CA GLU A 367 9.87 -2.66 5.01
C GLU A 367 10.02 -4.18 4.96
N LEU A 368 10.21 -4.82 6.12
CA LEU A 368 10.33 -6.26 6.25
C LEU A 368 9.08 -7.00 5.77
N LYS A 369 7.90 -6.48 6.09
CA LYS A 369 6.62 -7.00 5.61
C LYS A 369 6.51 -6.93 4.08
N SER A 370 6.94 -5.82 3.50
CA SER A 370 7.01 -5.66 2.05
C SER A 370 7.99 -6.65 1.40
N MET A 371 9.15 -6.90 2.03
CA MET A 371 10.11 -7.91 1.56
C MET A 371 9.51 -9.31 1.62
N LEU A 372 8.90 -9.68 2.74
CA LEU A 372 8.26 -10.98 2.93
C LEU A 372 7.14 -11.24 1.90
N ARG A 373 6.32 -10.23 1.60
CA ARG A 373 5.26 -10.33 0.57
C ARG A 373 5.79 -10.64 -0.84
N ARG A 374 7.05 -10.30 -1.12
CA ARG A 374 7.71 -10.60 -2.39
C ARG A 374 8.39 -11.97 -2.42
N ASP A 375 8.37 -12.70 -1.31
CA ASP A 375 8.91 -14.04 -1.18
C ASP A 375 7.80 -15.06 -0.83
N PRO A 376 7.02 -15.53 -1.84
CA PRO A 376 5.98 -16.53 -1.62
C PRO A 376 6.51 -17.86 -1.04
N GLU A 377 7.75 -18.23 -1.36
CA GLU A 377 8.36 -19.46 -0.84
C GLU A 377 8.59 -19.36 0.66
N LYS A 378 9.00 -18.20 1.18
CA LYS A 378 9.13 -17.93 2.62
C LYS A 378 7.76 -17.96 3.31
N ILE A 379 6.75 -17.34 2.71
CA ILE A 379 5.37 -17.37 3.23
C ILE A 379 4.87 -18.81 3.31
N ASN A 380 5.10 -19.63 2.27
CA ASN A 380 4.74 -21.04 2.27
C ASN A 380 5.49 -21.82 3.35
N ALA A 381 6.77 -21.54 3.55
CA ALA A 381 7.56 -22.17 4.61
C ALA A 381 7.02 -21.82 6.02
N GLU A 382 6.68 -20.57 6.28
CA GLU A 382 6.09 -20.17 7.56
C GLU A 382 4.68 -20.78 7.74
N THR A 383 3.88 -20.84 6.67
CA THR A 383 2.57 -21.52 6.68
C THR A 383 2.72 -23.02 6.96
N ALA A 384 3.76 -23.66 6.41
CA ALA A 384 4.07 -25.07 6.70
C ALA A 384 4.46 -25.28 8.18
N LYS A 385 5.23 -24.35 8.77
CA LYS A 385 5.54 -24.36 10.21
C LYS A 385 4.29 -24.25 11.07
N LEU A 386 3.39 -23.31 10.73
CA LEU A 386 2.08 -23.18 11.37
C LEU A 386 1.32 -24.50 11.26
N THR A 387 1.21 -25.05 10.05
CA THR A 387 0.49 -26.32 9.80
C THR A 387 1.07 -27.47 10.63
N ALA A 388 2.38 -27.61 10.69
CA ALA A 388 3.04 -28.65 11.51
C ALA A 388 2.72 -28.48 13.00
N ARG A 389 2.70 -27.24 13.50
CA ARG A 389 2.30 -26.94 14.88
C ARG A 389 0.82 -27.28 15.13
N LEU A 390 -0.08 -26.92 14.20
CA LEU A 390 -1.51 -27.23 14.32
C LEU A 390 -1.78 -28.73 14.23
N LYS A 391 -1.05 -29.47 13.37
CA LYS A 391 -1.12 -30.94 13.32
C LYS A 391 -0.80 -31.55 14.70
N LYS A 392 0.26 -31.10 15.35
CA LYS A 392 0.63 -31.56 16.69
C LYS A 392 -0.40 -31.17 17.75
N LEU A 393 -0.87 -29.92 17.70
CA LEU A 393 -1.78 -29.35 18.69
C LEU A 393 -3.15 -30.03 18.68
N HIS A 394 -3.66 -30.39 17.48
CA HIS A 394 -5.00 -30.95 17.30
C HIS A 394 -5.02 -32.46 17.12
N GLY A 395 -3.89 -33.14 17.36
CA GLY A 395 -3.83 -34.61 17.28
C GLY A 395 -4.10 -35.13 15.86
N TYR A 396 -3.44 -34.52 14.85
CA TYR A 396 -3.59 -34.94 13.46
C TYR A 396 -3.16 -36.38 13.25
N TYR A 397 -4.03 -37.15 12.61
CA TYR A 397 -3.79 -38.51 12.16
C TYR A 397 -4.05 -38.62 10.67
N GLU A 398 -3.19 -39.30 9.94
CA GLU A 398 -3.42 -39.67 8.54
C GLU A 398 -3.45 -41.19 8.40
N ASN A 399 -4.30 -41.68 7.53
CA ASN A 399 -4.33 -43.09 7.19
C ASN A 399 -3.30 -43.39 6.10
N PRO A 400 -2.23 -44.15 6.40
CA PRO A 400 -1.16 -44.40 5.44
C PRO A 400 -1.63 -45.13 4.18
N ALA A 401 -2.67 -45.99 4.29
CA ALA A 401 -3.19 -46.77 3.18
C ALA A 401 -4.15 -45.97 2.25
N ALA A 402 -4.65 -44.80 2.68
CA ALA A 402 -5.70 -44.10 1.97
C ALA A 402 -5.29 -43.60 0.58
N ILE A 403 -4.11 -43.01 0.49
CA ILE A 403 -3.61 -42.43 -0.77
C ILE A 403 -3.22 -43.53 -1.75
N SER A 404 -2.55 -44.59 -1.30
CA SER A 404 -2.19 -45.71 -2.17
C SER A 404 -3.44 -46.47 -2.67
N ALA A 405 -4.47 -46.64 -1.82
CA ALA A 405 -5.75 -47.19 -2.26
C ALA A 405 -6.47 -46.31 -3.27
N LEU A 406 -6.45 -44.99 -3.05
CA LEU A 406 -6.97 -44.01 -4.02
C LEU A 406 -6.20 -44.10 -5.35
N TYR A 407 -4.86 -44.11 -5.30
CA TYR A 407 -4.02 -44.17 -6.50
C TYR A 407 -4.25 -45.45 -7.30
N ALA A 408 -4.37 -46.60 -6.61
CA ALA A 408 -4.69 -47.88 -7.24
C ALA A 408 -6.08 -47.94 -7.87
N ALA A 409 -7.02 -47.16 -7.34
CA ALA A 409 -8.39 -47.05 -7.88
C ALA A 409 -8.52 -46.01 -9.01
N LEU A 410 -7.51 -45.16 -9.21
CA LEU A 410 -7.48 -44.22 -10.30
C LEU A 410 -7.16 -44.93 -11.61
N ASP A 411 -7.93 -44.66 -12.66
CA ASP A 411 -7.55 -45.07 -14.01
C ASP A 411 -6.43 -44.13 -14.52
N THR A 412 -5.19 -44.61 -14.51
CA THR A 412 -3.99 -43.86 -14.91
C THR A 412 -3.89 -43.58 -16.42
N THR A 413 -4.79 -44.17 -17.23
CA THR A 413 -4.82 -43.96 -18.71
C THR A 413 -5.53 -42.71 -19.11
N ALA A 414 -6.34 -42.13 -18.23
CA ALA A 414 -7.08 -40.92 -18.48
C ALA A 414 -6.51 -39.67 -17.85
N GLU A 415 -6.84 -38.57 -18.44
CA GLU A 415 -6.43 -37.24 -18.00
C GLU A 415 -7.60 -36.52 -17.31
N GLY A 416 -7.31 -35.88 -16.19
CA GLY A 416 -8.15 -34.89 -15.57
C GLY A 416 -9.35 -35.39 -14.75
N TYR A 417 -10.22 -34.44 -14.46
CA TYR A 417 -11.35 -34.52 -13.53
C TYR A 417 -12.38 -35.61 -13.82
N ALA A 418 -12.63 -35.94 -15.07
CA ALA A 418 -13.68 -36.89 -15.46
C ALA A 418 -13.56 -38.27 -14.80
N LYS A 419 -12.40 -38.60 -14.27
CA LYS A 419 -12.15 -39.90 -13.61
C LYS A 419 -12.20 -39.89 -12.07
N LEU A 420 -12.14 -38.73 -11.45
CA LEU A 420 -12.38 -38.61 -10.00
C LEU A 420 -13.82 -39.03 -9.64
N GLU A 421 -14.74 -38.96 -10.59
CA GLU A 421 -16.17 -39.36 -10.37
C GLU A 421 -16.40 -40.85 -10.50
N SER A 422 -15.58 -41.56 -11.30
CA SER A 422 -15.75 -42.97 -11.60
C SER A 422 -14.95 -43.90 -10.67
N ILE A 423 -14.37 -43.39 -9.57
CA ILE A 423 -13.61 -44.20 -8.63
C ILE A 423 -14.54 -45.22 -7.97
N SER A 424 -14.29 -46.50 -8.25
CA SER A 424 -14.96 -47.66 -7.68
C SER A 424 -13.92 -48.60 -7.08
N PRO A 425 -14.13 -49.19 -5.94
CA PRO A 425 -15.42 -49.33 -5.23
C PRO A 425 -15.66 -48.20 -4.22
N ASP A 426 -16.93 -48.01 -3.84
CA ASP A 426 -17.39 -47.10 -2.78
C ASP A 426 -16.65 -47.25 -1.46
N SER A 427 -16.07 -48.43 -1.19
CA SER A 427 -15.25 -48.68 -0.01
C SER A 427 -13.99 -47.77 0.04
N VAL A 428 -13.38 -47.49 -1.10
CA VAL A 428 -12.23 -46.58 -1.19
C VAL A 428 -12.65 -45.15 -0.87
N ARG A 429 -13.79 -44.70 -1.42
CA ARG A 429 -14.30 -43.32 -1.20
C ARG A 429 -14.61 -43.06 0.27
N ARG A 430 -15.10 -44.07 1.00
CA ARG A 430 -15.44 -43.98 2.45
C ARG A 430 -14.25 -44.16 3.37
N MET A 431 -13.09 -44.53 2.87
CA MET A 431 -11.89 -44.66 3.71
C MET A 431 -11.55 -43.32 4.37
N LEU A 432 -11.20 -43.40 5.66
CA LEU A 432 -10.65 -42.24 6.36
C LEU A 432 -9.33 -41.83 5.68
N CYS A 433 -9.23 -40.59 5.25
CA CYS A 433 -8.03 -40.03 4.68
C CYS A 433 -7.13 -39.41 5.77
N PHE A 434 -7.73 -38.53 6.56
CA PHE A 434 -7.10 -37.94 7.75
C PHE A 434 -8.16 -37.50 8.77
N ALA A 435 -7.70 -37.24 10.00
CA ALA A 435 -8.56 -36.76 11.09
C ALA A 435 -7.73 -35.82 12.00
N PHE A 436 -8.43 -34.91 12.68
CA PHE A 436 -7.85 -34.10 13.77
C PHE A 436 -8.98 -33.56 14.66
N ALA A 437 -8.70 -33.28 15.91
CA ALA A 437 -9.71 -32.96 16.90
C ALA A 437 -10.82 -34.04 16.84
N GLN A 438 -12.08 -33.67 16.61
CA GLN A 438 -13.21 -34.60 16.42
C GLN A 438 -13.68 -34.68 14.97
N LYS A 439 -12.95 -34.05 14.03
CA LYS A 439 -13.29 -34.03 12.60
C LYS A 439 -12.64 -35.21 11.87
N ARG A 440 -13.36 -35.78 10.94
CA ARG A 440 -12.95 -36.92 10.11
C ARG A 440 -13.16 -36.58 8.64
N TYR A 441 -12.14 -36.78 7.84
CA TYR A 441 -12.14 -36.49 6.41
C TYR A 441 -11.88 -37.75 5.62
N THR A 442 -12.78 -38.08 4.72
CA THR A 442 -12.70 -39.30 3.89
C THR A 442 -12.01 -38.99 2.56
N ILE A 443 -11.70 -40.04 1.79
CA ILE A 443 -11.25 -39.88 0.41
C ILE A 443 -12.30 -39.12 -0.41
N ASP A 444 -13.59 -39.32 -0.20
CA ASP A 444 -14.66 -38.59 -0.89
C ASP A 444 -14.58 -37.06 -0.61
N SER A 445 -14.25 -36.70 0.62
CA SER A 445 -13.99 -35.29 0.99
C SER A 445 -12.75 -34.73 0.25
N LEU A 446 -11.69 -35.53 0.14
CA LEU A 446 -10.49 -35.17 -0.62
C LEU A 446 -10.79 -35.00 -2.13
N LEU A 447 -11.55 -35.91 -2.72
CA LEU A 447 -11.97 -35.82 -4.11
C LEU A 447 -12.81 -34.56 -4.37
N SER A 448 -13.70 -34.22 -3.45
CA SER A 448 -14.51 -33.00 -3.51
C SER A 448 -13.63 -31.72 -3.48
N TYR A 449 -12.61 -31.72 -2.63
CA TYR A 449 -11.61 -30.65 -2.60
C TYR A 449 -10.81 -30.57 -3.92
N MET A 450 -10.33 -31.71 -4.42
CA MET A 450 -9.53 -31.79 -5.64
C MET A 450 -10.28 -31.30 -6.88
N ARG A 451 -11.61 -31.47 -6.94
CA ARG A 451 -12.45 -31.00 -8.05
C ARG A 451 -12.23 -29.54 -8.41
N THR A 452 -11.88 -28.71 -7.45
CA THR A 452 -11.66 -27.26 -7.67
C THR A 452 -10.34 -26.96 -8.36
N PHE A 453 -9.34 -27.86 -8.28
CA PHE A 453 -7.95 -27.55 -8.66
C PHE A 453 -7.37 -28.49 -9.73
N VAL A 454 -7.93 -29.68 -9.88
CA VAL A 454 -7.41 -30.67 -10.84
C VAL A 454 -7.76 -30.27 -12.26
N GLY A 455 -6.74 -29.87 -13.01
CA GLY A 455 -6.86 -29.65 -14.45
C GLY A 455 -6.73 -30.95 -15.26
N LYS A 456 -6.66 -30.84 -16.59
CA LYS A 456 -6.43 -31.96 -17.53
C LYS A 456 -4.97 -32.45 -17.47
N ARG A 457 -4.59 -33.16 -16.43
CA ARG A 457 -3.24 -33.76 -16.30
C ARG A 457 -3.33 -35.15 -15.66
N LYS A 458 -2.34 -36.00 -15.93
CA LYS A 458 -2.17 -37.27 -15.20
C LYS A 458 -1.83 -36.96 -13.74
N LEU A 459 -2.48 -37.67 -12.83
CA LEU A 459 -2.20 -37.59 -11.41
C LEU A 459 -1.23 -38.71 -11.01
N THR A 460 -0.20 -38.35 -10.29
CA THR A 460 0.72 -39.30 -9.63
C THR A 460 0.34 -39.48 -8.17
N GLU A 461 0.84 -40.51 -7.52
CA GLU A 461 0.66 -40.69 -6.06
C GLU A 461 1.21 -39.47 -5.29
N LYS A 462 2.32 -38.89 -5.74
CA LYS A 462 2.89 -37.66 -5.19
C LYS A 462 1.93 -36.46 -5.28
N ASP A 463 1.20 -36.33 -6.40
CA ASP A 463 0.18 -35.29 -6.55
C ASP A 463 -0.96 -35.49 -5.53
N LEU A 464 -1.40 -36.72 -5.31
CA LEU A 464 -2.47 -37.03 -4.34
C LEU A 464 -2.03 -36.73 -2.91
N ILE A 465 -0.77 -37.02 -2.56
CA ILE A 465 -0.19 -36.62 -1.27
C ILE A 465 -0.21 -35.10 -1.13
N ALA A 466 0.22 -34.37 -2.15
CA ALA A 466 0.22 -32.90 -2.14
C ALA A 466 -1.19 -32.31 -1.99
N TYR A 467 -2.18 -32.87 -2.66
CA TYR A 467 -3.60 -32.46 -2.49
C TYR A 467 -4.12 -32.77 -1.10
N ARG A 468 -3.84 -33.95 -0.55
CA ARG A 468 -4.19 -34.29 0.84
C ARG A 468 -3.58 -33.30 1.82
N ASP A 469 -2.29 -33.00 1.67
CA ASP A 469 -1.58 -32.10 2.59
C ASP A 469 -2.12 -30.66 2.49
N SER A 470 -2.38 -30.19 1.28
CA SER A 470 -3.02 -28.88 1.06
C SER A 470 -4.43 -28.80 1.64
N TYR A 471 -5.21 -29.87 1.49
CA TYR A 471 -6.54 -29.97 2.08
C TYR A 471 -6.49 -30.00 3.60
N ALA A 472 -5.61 -30.82 4.18
CA ALA A 472 -5.41 -30.88 5.61
C ALA A 472 -4.92 -29.54 6.19
N GLN A 473 -4.02 -28.83 5.51
CA GLN A 473 -3.58 -27.49 5.87
C GLN A 473 -4.75 -26.51 5.92
N ARG A 474 -5.57 -26.46 4.86
CA ARG A 474 -6.75 -25.59 4.82
C ARG A 474 -7.70 -25.87 5.99
N GLU A 475 -8.08 -27.14 6.17
CA GLU A 475 -9.05 -27.53 7.20
C GLU A 475 -8.53 -27.28 8.63
N LEU A 476 -7.20 -27.45 8.86
CA LEU A 476 -6.57 -27.13 10.13
C LEU A 476 -6.58 -25.63 10.42
N ILE A 477 -6.26 -24.81 9.41
CA ILE A 477 -6.30 -23.34 9.52
C ILE A 477 -7.76 -22.90 9.77
N ASP A 478 -8.71 -23.40 8.98
CA ASP A 478 -10.14 -23.07 9.14
C ASP A 478 -10.65 -23.48 10.52
N TYR A 479 -10.24 -24.65 11.03
CA TYR A 479 -10.59 -25.07 12.39
C TYR A 479 -9.98 -24.15 13.45
N GLU A 480 -8.70 -23.78 13.33
CA GLU A 480 -8.05 -22.85 14.25
C GLU A 480 -8.74 -21.50 14.27
N THR A 481 -9.26 -21.02 13.12
CA THR A 481 -10.03 -19.77 13.09
C THR A 481 -11.30 -19.83 13.94
N THR A 482 -11.87 -21.01 14.18
CA THR A 482 -13.05 -21.16 15.06
C THR A 482 -12.73 -20.99 16.54
N LEU A 483 -11.44 -21.02 16.90
CA LEU A 483 -10.96 -20.96 18.28
C LEU A 483 -10.32 -19.60 18.63
N LEU A 484 -10.37 -18.63 17.72
CA LEU A 484 -9.61 -17.37 17.87
C LEU A 484 -9.97 -16.60 19.13
N GLU A 485 -11.25 -16.46 19.45
CA GLU A 485 -11.70 -15.71 20.62
C GLU A 485 -11.24 -16.33 21.95
N THR A 486 -11.06 -17.65 21.94
CA THR A 486 -10.60 -18.38 23.13
C THR A 486 -9.09 -18.33 23.29
N ARG A 487 -8.36 -18.30 22.18
CA ARG A 487 -6.88 -18.40 22.17
C ARG A 487 -6.17 -17.07 22.09
N TYR A 488 -6.82 -16.08 21.48
CA TYR A 488 -6.21 -14.79 21.22
C TYR A 488 -7.06 -13.67 21.84
N PRO A 489 -6.71 -13.20 23.04
CA PRO A 489 -7.46 -12.15 23.74
C PRO A 489 -7.67 -10.89 22.90
N GLU A 490 -6.70 -10.58 22.04
CA GLU A 490 -6.75 -9.42 21.12
C GLU A 490 -7.84 -9.60 20.07
N PHE A 491 -8.01 -10.82 19.53
CA PHE A 491 -9.09 -11.10 18.59
C PHE A 491 -10.45 -11.06 19.30
N ALA A 492 -10.53 -11.59 20.52
CA ALA A 492 -11.73 -11.48 21.34
C ALA A 492 -12.09 -10.02 21.63
N LYS A 493 -11.07 -9.16 21.91
CA LYS A 493 -11.27 -7.70 22.07
C LYS A 493 -11.79 -7.09 20.76
N LEU A 494 -11.14 -7.39 19.64
CA LEU A 494 -11.54 -6.92 18.31
C LEU A 494 -12.99 -7.27 18.01
N MET A 495 -13.40 -8.50 18.25
CA MET A 495 -14.79 -8.94 18.02
C MET A 495 -15.80 -8.28 18.96
N ARG A 496 -15.43 -8.01 20.23
CA ARG A 496 -16.26 -7.19 21.13
C ARG A 496 -16.44 -5.78 20.59
N ASP A 497 -15.36 -5.17 20.13
CA ASP A 497 -15.38 -3.80 19.59
C ASP A 497 -16.27 -3.70 18.34
N TYR A 498 -16.21 -4.69 17.43
CA TYR A 498 -17.14 -4.79 16.31
C TYR A 498 -18.58 -4.99 16.76
N THR A 499 -18.82 -5.83 17.75
CA THR A 499 -20.16 -6.06 18.32
C THR A 499 -20.72 -4.76 18.88
N ASP A 500 -19.95 -4.06 19.73
CA ASP A 500 -20.36 -2.79 20.32
C ASP A 500 -20.63 -1.73 19.22
N GLY A 501 -19.79 -1.69 18.17
CA GLY A 501 -19.97 -0.79 17.02
C GLY A 501 -21.27 -1.05 16.22
N ILE A 502 -21.57 -2.32 15.93
CA ILE A 502 -22.80 -2.69 15.21
C ILE A 502 -24.03 -2.42 16.08
N LEU A 503 -23.96 -2.74 17.37
CA LEU A 503 -25.03 -2.44 18.32
C LEU A 503 -25.28 -0.94 18.43
N LEU A 504 -24.23 -0.13 18.55
CA LEU A 504 -24.33 1.33 18.55
C LEU A 504 -24.99 1.84 17.27
N PHE A 505 -24.52 1.40 16.12
CA PHE A 505 -25.09 1.80 14.83
C PHE A 505 -26.59 1.47 14.77
N THR A 506 -26.94 0.22 15.03
CA THR A 506 -28.32 -0.27 14.94
C THR A 506 -29.26 0.45 15.92
N VAL A 507 -28.81 0.69 17.16
CA VAL A 507 -29.66 1.40 18.14
C VAL A 507 -29.79 2.89 17.78
N SER A 508 -28.72 3.52 17.26
CA SER A 508 -28.77 4.91 16.78
C SER A 508 -29.70 5.07 15.59
N GLU A 509 -29.60 4.16 14.62
CA GLU A 509 -30.50 4.11 13.47
C GLU A 509 -31.97 4.04 13.89
N ARG A 510 -32.31 3.10 14.79
CA ARG A 510 -33.71 2.89 15.24
C ARG A 510 -34.19 3.98 16.20
N THR A 511 -33.32 4.61 16.97
CA THR A 511 -33.70 5.57 18.01
C THR A 511 -33.67 7.01 17.51
N VAL A 512 -32.74 7.34 16.60
CA VAL A 512 -32.48 8.70 16.11
C VAL A 512 -32.76 8.81 14.61
N TRP A 513 -31.98 8.13 13.76
CA TRP A 513 -31.94 8.44 12.33
C TRP A 513 -33.22 8.10 11.58
N ASN A 514 -33.86 6.96 11.90
CA ASN A 514 -35.15 6.58 11.30
C ASN A 514 -36.32 7.48 11.76
N LYS A 515 -36.14 8.24 12.85
CA LYS A 515 -37.14 9.17 13.37
C LYS A 515 -36.96 10.61 12.94
N SER A 516 -35.81 10.94 12.34
CA SER A 516 -35.46 12.30 11.91
C SER A 516 -35.86 12.60 10.46
N ASN A 517 -36.47 11.66 9.76
CA ASN A 517 -36.85 11.83 8.36
C ASN A 517 -37.97 12.87 8.20
N ALA A 518 -37.75 13.84 7.33
CA ALA A 518 -38.78 14.77 6.93
C ALA A 518 -39.63 14.20 5.77
N ASN A 519 -40.91 14.56 5.75
CA ASN A 519 -41.75 14.44 4.57
C ASN A 519 -41.95 15.84 3.94
N ASP A 520 -42.60 15.91 2.76
CA ASP A 520 -42.80 17.18 2.02
C ASP A 520 -43.54 18.24 2.84
N SER A 521 -44.49 17.86 3.69
CA SER A 521 -45.23 18.78 4.55
C SER A 521 -44.30 19.40 5.61
N ILE A 522 -43.47 18.58 6.24
CA ILE A 522 -42.46 19.03 7.22
C ILE A 522 -41.41 19.92 6.54
N ALA A 523 -40.93 19.49 5.36
CA ALA A 523 -39.94 20.24 4.60
C ALA A 523 -40.47 21.61 4.21
N ARG A 524 -41.74 21.72 3.82
CA ARG A 524 -42.39 23.00 3.49
C ARG A 524 -42.54 23.89 4.72
N ALA A 525 -43.00 23.35 5.84
CA ALA A 525 -43.10 24.11 7.09
C ALA A 525 -41.74 24.63 7.56
N TYR A 526 -40.70 23.80 7.45
CA TYR A 526 -39.33 24.20 7.78
C TYR A 526 -38.81 25.30 6.87
N PHE A 527 -39.07 25.21 5.55
CA PHE A 527 -38.70 26.25 4.60
C PHE A 527 -39.38 27.58 4.91
N ASP A 528 -40.70 27.56 5.24
CA ASP A 528 -41.46 28.79 5.52
C ASP A 528 -40.93 29.52 6.77
N ILE A 529 -40.45 28.76 7.79
CA ILE A 529 -39.85 29.33 9.00
C ILE A 529 -38.45 29.89 8.72
N HIS A 530 -37.64 29.22 7.89
CA HIS A 530 -36.23 29.54 7.64
C HIS A 530 -35.98 30.16 6.25
N ARG A 531 -37.04 30.71 5.60
CA ARG A 531 -37.01 31.19 4.21
C ARG A 531 -35.84 32.12 3.90
N ASP A 532 -35.53 33.02 4.82
CA ASP A 532 -34.47 34.02 4.65
C ASP A 532 -33.04 33.40 4.70
N GLU A 533 -32.89 32.18 5.18
CA GLU A 533 -31.61 31.47 5.23
C GLU A 533 -31.31 30.75 3.90
N PHE A 534 -32.34 30.45 3.08
CA PHE A 534 -32.15 29.73 1.82
C PHE A 534 -31.94 30.73 0.68
N GLN A 535 -30.69 31.13 0.51
CA GLN A 535 -30.29 32.09 -0.50
C GLN A 535 -29.25 31.46 -1.45
N PHE A 536 -29.36 31.82 -2.73
CA PHE A 536 -28.21 31.74 -3.60
C PHE A 536 -27.41 33.04 -3.47
N GLY A 537 -26.12 32.91 -3.22
CA GLY A 537 -25.18 34.00 -3.44
C GLY A 537 -25.09 34.34 -4.92
N GLU A 538 -24.31 35.35 -5.28
CA GLU A 538 -23.99 35.62 -6.68
C GLU A 538 -23.34 34.38 -7.30
N ARG A 539 -23.77 34.01 -8.54
CA ARG A 539 -23.30 32.82 -9.25
C ARG A 539 -22.78 33.18 -10.63
N VAL A 540 -21.80 32.45 -11.07
CA VAL A 540 -21.22 32.56 -12.41
C VAL A 540 -21.35 31.25 -13.17
N GLN A 541 -21.84 31.33 -14.40
CA GLN A 541 -21.82 30.18 -15.31
C GLN A 541 -20.55 30.23 -16.13
N ILE A 542 -19.83 29.11 -16.19
CA ILE A 542 -18.58 29.00 -16.93
C ILE A 542 -18.62 27.91 -17.99
N SER A 543 -17.86 28.15 -19.06
CA SER A 543 -17.47 27.14 -20.06
C SER A 543 -15.97 26.96 -20.06
N GLN A 544 -15.49 25.76 -20.42
CA GLN A 544 -14.07 25.43 -20.41
C GLN A 544 -13.57 24.79 -21.70
N ILE A 545 -12.28 25.02 -21.99
CA ILE A 545 -11.48 24.21 -22.93
C ILE A 545 -10.31 23.64 -22.13
N VAL A 546 -10.06 22.35 -22.23
CA VAL A 546 -9.05 21.63 -21.46
C VAL A 546 -8.11 20.88 -22.38
N SER A 547 -6.81 21.00 -22.16
CA SER A 547 -5.80 20.23 -22.90
C SER A 547 -4.58 19.93 -22.04
N SER A 548 -3.92 18.82 -22.34
CA SER A 548 -2.57 18.49 -21.82
C SER A 548 -1.47 19.35 -22.46
N SER A 549 -1.75 20.03 -23.57
CA SER A 549 -0.79 20.90 -24.28
C SER A 549 -0.96 22.37 -23.93
N LYS A 550 0.03 22.94 -23.25
CA LYS A 550 0.11 24.38 -22.95
C LYS A 550 0.10 25.24 -24.19
N SER A 551 0.92 24.87 -25.17
CA SER A 551 1.04 25.61 -26.44
C SER A 551 -0.28 25.65 -27.22
N LEU A 552 -1.07 24.57 -27.21
CA LEU A 552 -2.38 24.56 -27.83
C LEU A 552 -3.34 25.51 -27.12
N ILE A 553 -3.37 25.53 -25.80
CA ILE A 553 -4.24 26.41 -25.00
C ILE A 553 -3.87 27.90 -25.25
N GLU A 554 -2.58 28.21 -25.37
CA GLU A 554 -2.11 29.56 -25.69
C GLU A 554 -2.58 30.02 -27.09
N GLN A 555 -2.45 29.15 -28.10
CA GLN A 555 -2.91 29.41 -29.46
C GLN A 555 -4.43 29.57 -29.56
N LEU A 556 -5.19 28.71 -28.81
CA LEU A 556 -6.65 28.83 -28.75
C LEU A 556 -7.09 30.16 -28.11
N ARG A 557 -6.39 30.59 -27.07
CA ARG A 557 -6.65 31.89 -26.45
C ARG A 557 -6.37 33.05 -27.41
N GLU A 558 -5.26 33.00 -28.13
CA GLU A 558 -4.89 34.00 -29.13
C GLU A 558 -6.00 34.12 -30.20
N GLU A 559 -6.49 32.98 -30.73
CA GLU A 559 -7.59 32.97 -31.69
C GLU A 559 -8.89 33.60 -31.12
N LEU A 560 -9.21 33.27 -29.86
CA LEU A 560 -10.44 33.74 -29.21
C LEU A 560 -10.41 35.22 -28.82
N VAL A 561 -9.27 35.70 -28.34
CA VAL A 561 -9.12 37.08 -27.82
C VAL A 561 -8.79 38.06 -28.95
N GLU A 562 -7.84 37.69 -29.81
CA GLU A 562 -7.40 38.56 -30.92
C GLU A 562 -8.29 38.46 -32.16
N LYS A 563 -9.27 37.55 -32.12
CA LYS A 563 -10.20 37.28 -33.23
C LYS A 563 -9.51 37.01 -34.56
N ARG A 564 -8.35 36.32 -34.46
CA ARG A 564 -7.53 35.92 -35.60
C ARG A 564 -7.30 34.44 -35.56
N ARG A 565 -7.70 33.76 -36.64
CA ARG A 565 -7.47 32.31 -36.72
C ARG A 565 -5.99 31.98 -36.71
N THR A 566 -5.57 31.09 -35.80
CA THR A 566 -4.17 30.71 -35.59
C THR A 566 -3.91 29.23 -35.90
N LEU A 567 -4.93 28.40 -35.79
CA LEU A 567 -4.85 26.94 -35.99
C LEU A 567 -5.59 26.49 -37.26
N ASP A 568 -5.10 25.43 -37.88
CA ASP A 568 -5.71 24.76 -39.06
C ASP A 568 -5.95 25.73 -40.23
N LEU A 569 -5.09 26.72 -40.41
CA LEU A 569 -5.16 27.63 -41.54
C LEU A 569 -4.96 26.85 -42.83
N VAL A 570 -5.99 26.83 -43.67
CA VAL A 570 -5.82 26.42 -45.06
C VAL A 570 -5.06 27.54 -45.75
N SER A 571 -3.78 27.34 -46.02
CA SER A 571 -2.94 28.40 -46.62
C SER A 571 -3.53 28.85 -47.94
N ALA A 572 -3.42 30.12 -48.24
CA ALA A 572 -3.82 30.66 -49.56
C ALA A 572 -3.12 29.95 -50.71
N ASP A 573 -1.90 29.39 -50.47
CA ASP A 573 -1.17 28.59 -51.46
C ASP A 573 -1.76 27.21 -51.64
N SER A 574 -2.20 26.51 -50.57
CA SER A 574 -2.90 25.24 -50.69
C SER A 574 -4.22 25.39 -51.42
N VAL A 575 -4.99 26.44 -51.17
CA VAL A 575 -6.21 26.77 -51.92
C VAL A 575 -5.91 27.13 -53.35
N ARG A 576 -4.83 27.86 -53.65
CA ARG A 576 -4.38 28.15 -55.03
C ARG A 576 -3.98 26.88 -55.75
N GLN A 577 -3.22 25.99 -55.13
CA GLN A 577 -2.81 24.69 -55.71
C GLN A 577 -4.04 23.79 -55.99
N ALA A 578 -4.95 23.67 -55.02
CA ALA A 578 -6.19 22.90 -55.20
C ALA A 578 -7.07 23.46 -56.34
N ARG A 579 -7.23 24.79 -56.38
CA ARG A 579 -7.95 25.46 -57.48
C ARG A 579 -7.29 25.27 -58.84
N ALA A 580 -5.93 25.29 -58.87
CA ALA A 580 -5.20 25.04 -60.12
C ALA A 580 -5.38 23.56 -60.57
N ALA A 581 -5.29 22.61 -59.66
CA ALA A 581 -5.53 21.20 -59.94
C ALA A 581 -6.96 20.93 -60.48
N ILE A 582 -7.99 21.53 -59.87
CA ILE A 582 -9.36 21.41 -60.34
C ILE A 582 -9.58 22.08 -61.70
N ARG A 583 -8.96 23.25 -61.95
CA ARG A 583 -8.99 23.89 -63.27
C ARG A 583 -8.34 23.07 -64.35
N THR A 584 -7.20 22.41 -64.01
CA THR A 584 -6.52 21.46 -64.90
C THR A 584 -7.43 20.26 -65.21
N ALA A 585 -8.06 19.67 -64.18
CA ALA A 585 -9.02 18.57 -64.35
C ALA A 585 -10.22 19.00 -65.20
N LEU A 586 -10.75 20.20 -65.01
CA LEU A 586 -11.81 20.76 -65.86
C LEU A 586 -11.40 20.93 -67.32
N ALA A 587 -10.17 21.39 -67.55
CA ALA A 587 -9.63 21.58 -68.93
C ALA A 587 -9.36 20.23 -69.65
N GLN A 588 -9.08 19.17 -68.91
CA GLN A 588 -8.85 17.82 -69.43
C GLN A 588 -10.13 17.03 -69.70
N LEU A 589 -11.29 17.53 -69.28
CA LEU A 589 -12.59 16.89 -69.51
C LEU A 589 -12.96 16.98 -71.02
N LYS A 590 -13.06 15.81 -71.66
CA LYS A 590 -13.46 15.72 -73.08
C LYS A 590 -14.97 15.89 -73.26
N ARG A 591 -15.42 16.90 -74.00
CA ARG A 591 -16.80 17.06 -74.42
C ARG A 591 -17.28 15.85 -75.20
N GLY A 592 -18.44 15.28 -74.85
CA GLY A 592 -19.03 14.15 -75.49
C GLY A 592 -18.93 12.81 -74.84
N THR A 593 -18.27 12.73 -73.67
CA THR A 593 -18.28 11.53 -72.79
C THR A 593 -19.59 11.46 -72.01
N LYS A 594 -20.10 10.24 -71.73
CA LYS A 594 -21.40 9.99 -71.07
C LYS A 594 -21.52 10.67 -69.69
N ASP A 595 -20.41 10.97 -69.02
CA ASP A 595 -20.37 11.53 -67.66
C ASP A 595 -19.87 12.99 -67.65
N TYR A 596 -19.69 13.63 -68.78
CA TYR A 596 -19.10 14.99 -68.88
C TYR A 596 -19.81 16.02 -67.97
N ALA A 597 -21.12 16.10 -68.04
CA ALA A 597 -21.93 17.08 -67.32
C ALA A 597 -21.80 16.85 -65.80
N SER A 598 -21.93 15.60 -65.33
CA SER A 598 -21.84 15.25 -63.92
C SER A 598 -20.49 15.53 -63.31
N LYS A 599 -19.40 15.14 -64.04
CA LYS A 599 -18.01 15.39 -63.59
C LYS A 599 -17.67 16.87 -63.59
N ARG A 600 -18.11 17.62 -64.64
CA ARG A 600 -17.93 19.08 -64.68
C ARG A 600 -18.62 19.77 -63.52
N ASP A 601 -19.88 19.44 -63.22
CA ASP A 601 -20.67 20.06 -62.20
C ASP A 601 -20.15 19.67 -60.76
N SER A 602 -19.59 18.50 -60.62
CA SER A 602 -18.89 18.09 -59.38
C SER A 602 -17.64 18.92 -59.15
N LEU A 603 -16.77 19.07 -60.15
CA LEU A 603 -15.55 19.85 -60.10
C LEU A 603 -15.83 21.35 -59.92
N LEU A 604 -16.90 21.89 -60.52
CA LEU A 604 -17.32 23.28 -60.30
C LEU A 604 -17.83 23.51 -58.87
N ARG A 605 -18.55 22.54 -58.28
CA ARG A 605 -18.94 22.59 -56.88
C ARG A 605 -17.74 22.57 -55.94
N GLN A 606 -16.78 21.67 -56.20
CA GLN A 606 -15.53 21.63 -55.46
C GLN A 606 -14.76 22.94 -55.61
N LEU A 607 -14.66 23.53 -56.78
CA LEU A 607 -13.99 24.81 -56.98
C LEU A 607 -14.65 25.95 -56.23
N SER A 608 -15.99 25.98 -56.15
CA SER A 608 -16.75 27.00 -55.44
C SER A 608 -16.67 26.85 -53.90
N SER A 609 -16.43 25.63 -53.40
CA SER A 609 -16.30 25.36 -51.96
C SER A 609 -14.90 25.67 -51.40
N LEU A 610 -13.88 25.81 -52.27
CA LEU A 610 -12.54 26.15 -51.85
C LEU A 610 -12.42 27.65 -51.50
N LYS A 611 -12.55 27.98 -50.22
CA LYS A 611 -12.32 29.31 -49.67
C LYS A 611 -11.16 29.26 -48.66
N VAL A 612 -10.41 30.36 -48.58
CA VAL A 612 -9.50 30.56 -47.46
C VAL A 612 -10.38 30.84 -46.26
N ASP A 613 -10.31 29.94 -45.28
CA ASP A 613 -11.09 30.10 -44.04
C ASP A 613 -10.15 30.68 -42.98
N ASP A 614 -10.14 32.00 -42.89
CA ASP A 614 -9.35 32.82 -41.99
C ASP A 614 -10.19 33.44 -40.86
N GLN A 615 -11.48 33.11 -40.83
CA GLN A 615 -12.37 33.63 -39.80
C GLN A 615 -12.13 32.98 -38.45
N PRO A 616 -12.11 33.75 -37.35
CA PRO A 616 -11.96 33.20 -36.00
C PRO A 616 -13.17 32.34 -35.68
N ARG A 617 -12.92 31.23 -34.97
CA ARG A 617 -13.96 30.31 -34.56
C ARG A 617 -14.50 30.66 -33.17
N SER A 618 -15.76 30.28 -32.89
CA SER A 618 -16.33 30.49 -31.58
C SER A 618 -15.72 29.57 -30.52
N PHE A 619 -15.88 29.93 -29.26
CA PHE A 619 -15.42 29.13 -28.12
C PHE A 619 -15.96 27.69 -28.17
N GLU A 620 -17.24 27.54 -28.53
CA GLU A 620 -17.91 26.24 -28.64
C GLU A 620 -17.28 25.35 -29.71
N VAL A 621 -17.01 25.93 -30.89
CA VAL A 621 -16.38 25.20 -32.00
C VAL A 621 -14.98 24.74 -31.61
N LEU A 622 -14.22 25.60 -30.94
CA LEU A 622 -12.87 25.24 -30.47
C LEU A 622 -12.91 24.24 -29.34
N ALA A 623 -13.86 24.37 -28.41
CA ALA A 623 -14.06 23.40 -27.33
C ALA A 623 -14.42 22.02 -27.88
N GLN A 624 -15.35 21.94 -28.82
CA GLN A 624 -15.75 20.67 -29.44
C GLN A 624 -14.60 19.99 -30.15
N ARG A 625 -13.70 20.78 -30.77
CA ARG A 625 -12.61 20.22 -31.58
C ARG A 625 -11.36 19.86 -30.80
N TYR A 626 -11.05 20.60 -29.75
CA TYR A 626 -9.75 20.54 -29.10
C TYR A 626 -9.81 20.26 -27.60
N SER A 627 -11.00 20.37 -26.95
CA SER A 627 -11.09 20.10 -25.52
C SER A 627 -11.10 18.61 -25.22
N GLU A 628 -10.21 18.17 -24.34
CA GLU A 628 -10.16 16.80 -23.84
C GLU A 628 -11.32 16.46 -22.89
N LYS A 629 -12.04 17.47 -22.40
CA LYS A 629 -13.23 17.34 -21.51
C LYS A 629 -14.48 17.97 -22.15
N TYR A 630 -14.72 17.71 -23.44
CA TYR A 630 -15.94 18.17 -24.09
C TYR A 630 -17.09 17.21 -23.82
N ASP A 631 -18.19 17.73 -23.29
CA ASP A 631 -19.41 16.95 -23.04
C ASP A 631 -20.35 17.03 -24.27
N THR A 632 -20.80 15.89 -24.76
CA THR A 632 -21.67 15.86 -25.96
C THR A 632 -23.08 16.39 -25.70
N VAL A 633 -23.52 16.47 -24.44
CA VAL A 633 -24.84 16.97 -24.02
C VAL A 633 -24.76 18.43 -23.63
N ASN A 634 -23.80 18.80 -22.79
CA ASN A 634 -23.66 20.15 -22.22
C ASN A 634 -22.67 21.03 -22.99
N GLY A 635 -21.97 20.48 -24.00
CA GLY A 635 -20.96 21.20 -24.77
C GLY A 635 -19.75 21.57 -23.93
N ALA A 636 -19.30 22.80 -24.01
CA ALA A 636 -18.20 23.36 -23.22
C ALA A 636 -18.62 23.80 -21.80
N LYS A 637 -19.93 23.83 -21.51
CA LYS A 637 -20.46 24.34 -20.23
C LYS A 637 -20.11 23.41 -19.08
N VAL A 638 -19.59 23.98 -18.02
CA VAL A 638 -19.25 23.24 -16.79
C VAL A 638 -20.36 23.28 -15.76
N GLY A 639 -20.91 24.46 -15.52
CA GLY A 639 -21.97 24.66 -14.54
C GLY A 639 -22.13 26.11 -14.10
N LEU A 640 -23.01 26.30 -13.13
CA LEU A 640 -23.30 27.56 -12.46
C LEU A 640 -22.81 27.43 -11.01
N PHE A 641 -21.88 28.28 -10.58
CA PHE A 641 -21.16 28.17 -9.31
C PHE A 641 -21.21 29.45 -8.50
N GLN A 642 -21.37 29.33 -7.19
CA GLN A 642 -21.10 30.40 -6.24
C GLN A 642 -19.59 30.49 -5.98
N LYS A 643 -19.16 31.61 -5.42
CA LYS A 643 -17.77 31.81 -5.01
C LYS A 643 -17.38 30.76 -3.96
N GLY A 644 -16.26 30.08 -4.18
CA GLY A 644 -15.75 29.01 -3.33
C GLY A 644 -16.25 27.60 -3.68
N GLU A 645 -17.21 27.43 -4.59
CA GLU A 645 -17.71 26.13 -5.02
C GLU A 645 -16.84 25.46 -6.08
N ASN A 646 -16.17 26.27 -6.91
CA ASN A 646 -15.30 25.76 -7.97
C ASN A 646 -14.12 26.69 -8.20
N ILE A 647 -12.91 26.17 -8.02
CA ILE A 647 -11.66 26.95 -8.11
C ILE A 647 -11.47 27.63 -9.48
N LEU A 648 -11.91 26.99 -10.57
CA LEU A 648 -11.79 27.54 -11.92
C LEU A 648 -12.83 28.65 -12.15
N ALA A 649 -14.02 28.53 -11.59
CA ALA A 649 -15.03 29.57 -11.59
C ALA A 649 -14.58 30.79 -10.76
N ASP A 650 -13.91 30.56 -9.63
CA ASP A 650 -13.41 31.63 -8.76
C ASP A 650 -12.38 32.54 -9.46
N ILE A 651 -11.56 31.98 -10.36
CA ILE A 651 -10.57 32.74 -11.12
C ILE A 651 -11.24 33.80 -12.03
N VAL A 652 -12.40 33.48 -12.61
CA VAL A 652 -13.12 34.37 -13.50
C VAL A 652 -14.27 35.10 -12.81
N PHE A 653 -14.45 34.88 -11.49
CA PHE A 653 -15.62 35.39 -10.76
C PHE A 653 -15.76 36.91 -10.80
N GLN A 654 -14.68 37.68 -10.91
CA GLN A 654 -14.67 39.15 -11.01
C GLN A 654 -14.65 39.66 -12.48
N SER A 655 -14.62 38.75 -13.45
CA SER A 655 -14.53 39.11 -14.87
C SER A 655 -15.91 39.49 -15.44
N GLU A 656 -15.95 40.18 -16.58
CA GLU A 656 -17.18 40.48 -17.30
C GLU A 656 -17.69 39.24 -18.09
N PRO A 657 -19.02 39.09 -18.28
CA PRO A 657 -19.56 38.05 -19.15
C PRO A 657 -18.97 38.10 -20.56
N GLY A 658 -18.59 36.93 -21.09
CA GLY A 658 -17.91 36.79 -22.36
C GLY A 658 -16.38 36.85 -22.26
N SER A 659 -15.82 37.23 -21.10
CA SER A 659 -14.37 37.24 -20.88
C SER A 659 -13.79 35.83 -20.88
N ILE A 660 -12.57 35.73 -21.40
CA ILE A 660 -11.79 34.48 -21.45
C ILE A 660 -10.54 34.62 -20.56
N SER A 661 -10.31 33.66 -19.70
CA SER A 661 -9.19 33.69 -18.78
C SER A 661 -7.83 33.68 -19.50
N ALA A 662 -6.75 34.04 -18.79
CA ALA A 662 -5.42 33.55 -19.15
C ALA A 662 -5.38 32.03 -19.06
N PRO A 663 -4.42 31.35 -19.71
CA PRO A 663 -4.19 29.92 -19.51
C PRO A 663 -4.00 29.58 -18.03
N ILE A 664 -4.82 28.70 -17.51
CA ILE A 664 -4.79 28.26 -16.12
C ILE A 664 -4.16 26.87 -16.07
N THR A 665 -3.18 26.67 -15.18
CA THR A 665 -2.64 25.33 -14.87
C THR A 665 -3.37 24.81 -13.63
N PHE A 666 -4.05 23.67 -13.77
CA PHE A 666 -4.73 23.02 -12.66
C PHE A 666 -4.60 21.50 -12.80
N GLU A 667 -4.15 20.86 -11.74
CA GLU A 667 -3.67 19.47 -11.80
C GLU A 667 -2.61 19.34 -12.92
N ASP A 668 -2.62 18.32 -13.73
CA ASP A 668 -1.65 18.12 -14.81
C ASP A 668 -2.17 18.63 -16.19
N ARG A 669 -3.07 19.60 -16.20
CA ARG A 669 -3.74 20.11 -17.41
C ARG A 669 -3.79 21.63 -17.48
N TYR A 670 -4.05 22.11 -18.69
CA TYR A 670 -4.20 23.55 -18.99
C TYR A 670 -5.64 23.84 -19.39
N TYR A 671 -6.16 24.95 -18.89
CA TYR A 671 -7.57 25.36 -19.04
C TYR A 671 -7.66 26.76 -19.62
N LEU A 672 -8.68 26.97 -20.49
CA LEU A 672 -9.27 28.28 -20.79
C LEU A 672 -10.68 28.29 -20.25
N ILE A 673 -11.01 29.26 -19.45
CA ILE A 673 -12.33 29.44 -18.86
C ILE A 673 -12.98 30.68 -19.46
N ARG A 674 -14.20 30.53 -19.94
CA ARG A 674 -15.03 31.65 -20.32
C ARG A 674 -16.13 31.84 -19.29
N LEU A 675 -16.32 33.08 -18.83
CA LEU A 675 -17.49 33.46 -18.06
C LEU A 675 -18.68 33.66 -19.03
N ASP A 676 -19.67 32.80 -18.97
CA ASP A 676 -20.83 32.86 -19.88
C ASP A 676 -21.86 33.90 -19.43
N ARG A 677 -22.24 33.84 -18.16
CA ARG A 677 -23.17 34.76 -17.54
C ARG A 677 -22.99 34.82 -16.04
N ARG A 678 -23.55 35.88 -15.46
CA ARG A 678 -23.60 36.16 -14.03
C ARG A 678 -25.04 36.21 -13.57
N GLU A 679 -25.35 35.56 -12.48
CA GLU A 679 -26.66 35.63 -11.83
C GLU A 679 -26.52 36.33 -10.46
N PRO A 680 -27.33 37.36 -10.18
CA PRO A 680 -27.29 38.02 -8.88
C PRO A 680 -27.78 37.08 -7.75
N ALA A 681 -27.39 37.42 -6.54
CA ALA A 681 -27.92 36.74 -5.35
C ALA A 681 -29.45 36.85 -5.32
N ARG A 682 -30.12 35.76 -4.99
CA ARG A 682 -31.57 35.69 -4.85
C ARG A 682 -32.01 34.60 -3.87
N PRO A 683 -33.23 34.72 -3.31
CA PRO A 683 -33.82 33.61 -2.57
C PRO A 683 -33.97 32.35 -3.43
N LYS A 684 -33.75 31.19 -2.82
CA LYS A 684 -34.07 29.89 -3.42
C LYS A 684 -35.58 29.66 -3.39
N THR A 685 -36.12 29.04 -4.42
CA THR A 685 -37.46 28.47 -4.33
C THR A 685 -37.48 27.28 -3.40
N PHE A 686 -38.65 26.81 -2.99
CA PHE A 686 -38.77 25.61 -2.17
C PHE A 686 -38.10 24.40 -2.85
N GLU A 687 -38.36 24.23 -4.15
CA GLU A 687 -37.81 23.13 -4.95
C GLU A 687 -36.29 23.20 -5.05
N GLU A 688 -35.72 24.40 -5.20
CA GLU A 688 -34.26 24.62 -5.24
C GLU A 688 -33.59 24.39 -3.87
N ALA A 689 -34.32 24.69 -2.79
CA ALA A 689 -33.80 24.51 -1.43
C ALA A 689 -34.03 23.10 -0.89
N LEU A 690 -34.86 22.28 -1.52
CA LEU A 690 -35.37 21.01 -0.99
C LEU A 690 -34.24 20.03 -0.51
N PRO A 691 -33.15 19.81 -1.25
CA PRO A 691 -32.05 18.94 -0.76
C PRO A 691 -31.41 19.51 0.50
N GLU A 692 -31.22 20.82 0.57
CA GLU A 692 -30.62 21.51 1.72
C GLU A 692 -31.55 21.50 2.93
N ILE A 693 -32.87 21.65 2.71
CA ILE A 693 -33.91 21.58 3.75
C ILE A 693 -33.88 20.20 4.40
N TYR A 694 -33.91 19.12 3.59
CA TYR A 694 -33.86 17.77 4.12
C TYR A 694 -32.60 17.54 4.96
N SER A 695 -31.43 17.93 4.45
CA SER A 695 -30.17 17.78 5.18
C SER A 695 -30.17 18.57 6.51
N ARG A 696 -30.51 19.86 6.47
CA ARG A 696 -30.50 20.71 7.68
C ARG A 696 -31.54 20.25 8.71
N TYR A 697 -32.75 19.93 8.27
CA TYR A 697 -33.79 19.42 9.15
C TYR A 697 -33.35 18.10 9.80
N GLN A 698 -32.83 17.17 9.01
CA GLN A 698 -32.36 15.88 9.51
C GLN A 698 -31.24 16.04 10.52
N ASP A 699 -30.27 16.90 10.24
CA ASP A 699 -29.16 17.18 11.16
C ASP A 699 -29.63 17.81 12.48
N GLU A 700 -30.59 18.73 12.41
CA GLU A 700 -31.16 19.34 13.58
C GLU A 700 -31.99 18.34 14.43
N GLN A 701 -32.81 17.53 13.77
CA GLN A 701 -33.60 16.51 14.49
C GLN A 701 -32.70 15.41 15.04
N ASN A 702 -31.69 14.96 14.31
CA ASN A 702 -30.71 14.00 14.79
C ASN A 702 -30.05 14.51 16.08
N ARG A 703 -29.61 15.77 16.08
CA ARG A 703 -28.99 16.39 17.26
C ARG A 703 -29.94 16.48 18.45
N LYS A 704 -31.18 16.89 18.22
CA LYS A 704 -32.21 16.99 19.29
C LYS A 704 -32.55 15.62 19.88
N LEU A 705 -32.75 14.62 19.00
CA LEU A 705 -33.08 13.24 19.42
C LEU A 705 -31.90 12.59 20.14
N GLU A 706 -30.69 12.78 19.63
CA GLU A 706 -29.45 12.28 20.25
C GLU A 706 -29.25 12.83 21.66
N VAL A 707 -29.33 14.14 21.84
CA VAL A 707 -29.20 14.80 23.15
C VAL A 707 -30.25 14.28 24.12
N ALA A 708 -31.53 14.26 23.71
CA ALA A 708 -32.63 13.78 24.55
C ALA A 708 -32.46 12.30 24.92
N TRP A 709 -31.99 11.48 24.01
CA TRP A 709 -31.71 10.07 24.26
C TRP A 709 -30.57 9.89 25.27
N VAL A 710 -29.42 10.53 25.05
CA VAL A 710 -28.27 10.45 25.97
C VAL A 710 -28.65 10.95 27.37
N GLU A 711 -29.35 12.09 27.48
CA GLU A 711 -29.83 12.59 28.77
C GLU A 711 -30.75 11.58 29.48
N ALA A 712 -31.64 10.92 28.74
CA ALA A 712 -32.52 9.90 29.31
C ALA A 712 -31.74 8.69 29.82
N LEU A 713 -30.69 8.26 29.10
CA LEU A 713 -29.80 7.17 29.54
C LEU A 713 -28.99 7.56 30.78
N ARG A 714 -28.43 8.77 30.81
CA ARG A 714 -27.67 9.29 31.95
C ARG A 714 -28.55 9.42 33.22
N ARG A 715 -29.79 9.89 33.08
CA ARG A 715 -30.76 9.98 34.20
C ARG A 715 -31.08 8.62 34.84
N LYS A 716 -30.99 7.54 34.09
CA LYS A 716 -31.21 6.15 34.58
C LYS A 716 -29.96 5.54 35.19
N SER A 717 -28.81 6.21 35.09
CA SER A 717 -27.51 5.64 35.42
C SER A 717 -26.83 6.43 36.53
N GLN A 718 -26.10 5.73 37.38
CA GLN A 718 -25.17 6.33 38.35
C GLN A 718 -23.76 6.25 37.76
N ILE A 719 -23.16 7.40 37.52
CA ILE A 719 -21.83 7.52 36.91
C ILE A 719 -20.88 8.10 37.94
N GLN A 720 -19.78 7.40 38.22
CA GLN A 720 -18.74 7.82 39.11
C GLN A 720 -17.42 7.90 38.35
N VAL A 721 -16.81 9.09 38.30
CA VAL A 721 -15.52 9.32 37.65
C VAL A 721 -14.44 9.54 38.70
N PHE A 722 -13.28 8.91 38.53
CA PHE A 722 -12.12 9.04 39.40
C PHE A 722 -11.06 9.93 38.74
N GLU A 723 -11.18 11.23 38.94
CA GLU A 723 -10.35 12.24 38.27
C GLU A 723 -8.85 12.10 38.50
N GLU A 724 -8.48 11.68 39.73
CA GLU A 724 -7.07 11.47 40.09
C GLU A 724 -6.43 10.34 39.23
N VAL A 725 -7.22 9.31 38.96
CA VAL A 725 -6.79 8.22 38.03
C VAL A 725 -6.72 8.74 36.62
N LEU A 726 -7.72 9.47 36.13
CA LEU A 726 -7.74 10.06 34.79
C LEU A 726 -6.55 11.01 34.57
N ARG A 727 -6.18 11.81 35.62
CA ARG A 727 -5.02 12.71 35.59
C ARG A 727 -3.70 11.96 35.39
N SER A 728 -3.61 10.69 35.79
CA SER A 728 -2.43 9.85 35.59
C SER A 728 -2.31 9.22 34.22
N ALA A 729 -3.28 9.47 33.30
CA ALA A 729 -3.27 8.89 31.94
C ALA A 729 -1.98 9.25 31.21
N PHE A 730 -1.41 8.24 30.54
CA PHE A 730 -0.14 8.32 29.82
C PHE A 730 1.09 8.69 30.67
N TYR A 731 0.98 8.68 31.98
CA TYR A 731 2.08 8.99 32.88
C TYR A 731 2.93 7.74 33.14
N SER A 732 3.76 7.33 32.17
CA SER A 732 4.77 6.31 32.45
C SER A 732 5.87 6.91 33.32
N ALA A 733 6.17 6.29 34.45
CA ALA A 733 7.40 6.61 35.21
C ALA A 733 8.59 6.54 34.25
N SER A 734 9.37 7.61 34.13
CA SER A 734 10.62 7.64 33.38
C SER A 734 11.54 6.50 33.85
N PRO A 735 12.19 5.75 32.94
CA PRO A 735 13.13 4.66 33.29
C PRO A 735 14.43 5.14 33.96
N THR A 736 14.51 6.33 34.53
CA THR A 736 15.76 6.96 34.93
C THR A 736 15.97 6.98 36.46
N GLN A 737 15.39 6.07 37.24
CA GLN A 737 15.69 6.00 38.71
C GLN A 737 15.97 4.58 39.26
N THR A 738 16.32 3.60 38.46
CA THR A 738 16.69 2.27 38.99
C THR A 738 18.16 1.88 38.71
N ALA A 739 19.05 2.85 38.50
CA ALA A 739 20.48 2.62 38.29
C ALA A 739 21.38 3.41 39.25
N MET A 740 20.96 3.60 40.51
CA MET A 740 21.85 4.02 41.59
C MET A 740 21.39 3.46 42.93
N THR A 741 21.49 2.16 43.11
CA THR A 741 21.75 1.47 44.37
C THR A 741 21.93 -0.02 44.14
N LYS A 742 23.12 -0.44 43.71
CA LYS A 742 23.95 -1.52 44.24
C LYS A 742 25.22 -1.65 43.44
#